data_e6cd1dc5ac377f0dc0f952b282d768d3
#
_entry.id   e6cd1dc5ac377f0dc0f952b282d768d3
#
_cell.length_a   1.000
_cell.length_b   1.000
_cell.length_c   1.000
_cell.angle_alpha   90.00
_cell.angle_beta   90.00
_cell.angle_gamma   90.00
#
_symmetry.space_group_name_H-M   'P 1'
#
loop_
_entity.id
_entity.type
_entity.pdbx_description
1 polymer ?
#
loop_
_entity_poly.entity_id
_entity_poly.type
_entity_poly.pdbx_seq_one_letter_code
_entity_poly.pdbx_strand_id
1 'polypeptide(L)'
;MSLKHKNEYRRSIDDYQTAAPVQRRIGLYWILATLRIVLTFAPQTGYIHPDEFFQSIEVVSGDHFDIDVYKPWEFNATFPIRSMFVPQVVVGLPYAILKRLSPYTFYFFGMSLRKPYFFVLFPRLFMCALSFLSDYFLYKICYMYGQNYRVRLVTYASSYVMLTYATRTLSNSIELVLTAALLYFVSRCMAYSEKVVLQNDYLSKKYSEAATAVERVKYYKLRALLPSHSLNDCFVLATITVIGIFNRPTFVAFAFVPIFFWLQRGMNSKSVGFRDFHIRMFVFVLCGLPAAIFFILVDSFYFGYLTMAEIGQLEIGINNFVVTPVNFLKYNADTKNLESHGLHPHFLHFLVNIPLLFNVLGVIGLLTVAKMIHSGLKAQWLHLPRLQSIVGLMTFTFIIPVVLLSVFPHQEPRFIIPVLFPLVFLYAPELSQVPSLDIVRRYVNDDGNSETYSPVEPTKHKSRKLMLWYISNLLLAFFYAFAHQGGVLPLVSHITTELKAKPHLTHVHLYTSYSYSLPTALLQLRNTRRIYRSSSNHKYKLTQDFHMYEQGSKPLPWVFDSIARRIKDCEENFVVNRIPYRLYYALPASAINEFTELSSNNSHLFRFHLVNTFYPHISIEKLPSLRSFGVLEHLLSFRDDGIFSSIVATAKDVYEYVEQFRLLLLKIEYLVPESKQNRLNK
;
A
#
# COMPACT_ATOMS: atom_id res chain seq x y z
N MET A 1 41.31 -0.37 -33.31
CA MET A 1 41.54 -0.28 -31.86
C MET A 1 42.38 -1.46 -31.45
N SER A 2 43.63 -1.26 -31.02
CA SER A 2 44.57 -2.33 -30.72
C SER A 2 44.12 -3.15 -29.50
N LEU A 3 44.59 -4.39 -29.40
CA LEU A 3 44.38 -5.29 -28.25
C LEU A 3 44.72 -4.58 -26.87
N LYS A 4 45.61 -3.60 -26.93
CA LYS A 4 45.96 -2.73 -25.81
C LYS A 4 44.74 -1.94 -25.26
N HIS A 5 43.93 -1.32 -26.11
CA HIS A 5 42.74 -0.56 -25.70
C HIS A 5 41.60 -1.44 -25.18
N LYS A 6 41.54 -2.69 -25.65
CA LYS A 6 40.54 -3.67 -25.17
C LYS A 6 40.90 -4.17 -23.76
N ASN A 7 42.20 -4.33 -23.50
CA ASN A 7 42.69 -4.71 -22.17
C ASN A 7 42.63 -3.55 -21.17
N GLU A 8 42.86 -2.31 -21.59
CA GLU A 8 42.65 -1.13 -20.78
C GLU A 8 41.19 -0.92 -20.40
N TYR A 9 40.27 -1.11 -21.36
CA TYR A 9 38.82 -1.01 -21.11
C TYR A 9 38.34 -2.15 -20.17
N ARG A 10 38.87 -3.36 -20.31
CA ARG A 10 38.57 -4.47 -19.42
C ARG A 10 39.18 -4.25 -18.03
N ARG A 11 40.43 -3.79 -17.94
CA ARG A 11 41.06 -3.42 -16.66
C ARG A 11 40.32 -2.27 -15.97
N SER A 12 39.87 -1.25 -16.69
CA SER A 12 39.10 -0.17 -16.09
C SER A 12 37.76 -0.67 -15.52
N ILE A 13 37.12 -1.68 -16.12
CA ILE A 13 35.90 -2.27 -15.57
C ILE A 13 36.21 -3.16 -14.36
N ASP A 14 37.27 -3.94 -14.40
CA ASP A 14 37.67 -4.82 -13.30
C ASP A 14 38.26 -3.99 -12.12
N ASP A 15 39.01 -2.92 -12.39
CA ASP A 15 39.52 -2.01 -11.35
C ASP A 15 38.41 -1.20 -10.67
N TYR A 16 37.31 -0.88 -11.36
CA TYR A 16 36.10 -0.28 -10.75
C TYR A 16 35.34 -1.26 -9.87
N GLN A 17 35.51 -2.57 -10.06
CA GLN A 17 34.91 -3.57 -9.16
C GLN A 17 35.74 -3.86 -7.91
N THR A 18 37.05 -3.56 -7.93
CA THR A 18 37.97 -3.86 -6.83
C THR A 18 38.21 -2.68 -5.88
N ALA A 19 37.85 -1.47 -6.24
CA ALA A 19 38.07 -0.28 -5.39
C ALA A 19 36.85 -0.02 -4.50
N ALA A 20 36.77 -0.62 -3.32
CA ALA A 20 36.07 0.02 -2.20
C ALA A 20 36.15 -0.68 -0.85
N PRO A 21 36.18 0.02 0.25
CA PRO A 21 35.80 -0.47 1.57
C PRO A 21 34.29 -0.34 1.73
N VAL A 22 33.49 -1.24 1.12
CA VAL A 22 32.03 -1.09 1.04
C VAL A 22 31.26 -2.13 1.88
N GLN A 23 31.96 -2.97 2.62
CA GLN A 23 31.39 -4.04 3.42
C GLN A 23 30.40 -3.57 4.53
N ARG A 24 30.56 -2.35 5.07
CA ARG A 24 29.74 -1.83 6.19
C ARG A 24 28.29 -1.44 5.80
N ARG A 25 27.98 -1.12 4.54
CA ARG A 25 26.65 -0.60 4.16
C ARG A 25 25.63 -1.67 3.76
N ILE A 26 26.06 -2.89 3.41
CA ILE A 26 25.14 -4.02 3.21
C ILE A 26 24.52 -4.46 4.54
N GLY A 27 25.28 -4.39 5.64
CA GLY A 27 24.76 -4.67 6.97
C GLY A 27 23.54 -3.83 7.34
N LEU A 28 23.52 -2.54 6.97
CA LEU A 28 22.36 -1.66 7.24
C LEU A 28 21.11 -2.09 6.47
N TYR A 29 21.23 -2.53 5.22
CA TYR A 29 20.07 -3.07 4.49
C TYR A 29 19.47 -4.29 5.19
N TRP A 30 20.32 -5.23 5.62
CA TRP A 30 19.82 -6.43 6.32
C TRP A 30 19.20 -6.11 7.68
N ILE A 31 19.71 -5.09 8.39
CA ILE A 31 19.08 -4.59 9.62
C ILE A 31 17.68 -4.05 9.31
N LEU A 32 17.53 -3.23 8.26
CA LEU A 32 16.22 -2.68 7.86
C LEU A 32 15.26 -3.76 7.35
N ALA A 33 15.77 -4.75 6.61
CA ALA A 33 14.98 -5.90 6.16
C ALA A 33 14.49 -6.73 7.34
N THR A 34 15.36 -7.01 8.33
CA THR A 34 14.97 -7.68 9.57
C THR A 34 13.97 -6.84 10.37
N LEU A 35 14.19 -5.52 10.45
CA LEU A 35 13.26 -4.59 11.10
C LEU A 35 11.87 -4.66 10.45
N ARG A 36 11.76 -4.72 9.11
CA ARG A 36 10.49 -4.89 8.39
C ARG A 36 9.76 -6.17 8.82
N ILE A 37 10.48 -7.27 8.94
CA ILE A 37 9.93 -8.56 9.42
C ILE A 37 9.48 -8.43 10.87
N VAL A 38 10.34 -7.92 11.76
CA VAL A 38 10.03 -7.75 13.19
C VAL A 38 8.83 -6.84 13.39
N LEU A 39 8.75 -5.71 12.67
CA LEU A 39 7.60 -4.81 12.71
C LEU A 39 6.32 -5.49 12.20
N THR A 40 6.41 -6.45 11.29
CA THR A 40 5.23 -7.20 10.82
C THR A 40 4.73 -8.16 11.90
N PHE A 41 5.62 -8.79 12.67
CA PHE A 41 5.25 -9.61 13.83
C PHE A 41 4.78 -8.77 15.02
N ALA A 42 5.30 -7.56 15.20
CA ALA A 42 4.81 -6.66 16.22
C ALA A 42 3.31 -6.36 15.97
N PRO A 43 2.49 -6.23 17.02
CA PRO A 43 1.09 -5.87 16.85
C PRO A 43 0.97 -4.42 16.37
N GLN A 44 1.18 -4.21 15.06
CA GLN A 44 0.95 -2.91 14.44
C GLN A 44 -0.54 -2.59 14.49
N THR A 45 -0.93 -1.86 15.52
CA THR A 45 -2.33 -1.49 15.80
C THR A 45 -2.83 -0.36 14.91
N GLY A 46 -1.91 0.42 14.31
CA GLY A 46 -2.28 1.50 13.42
C GLY A 46 -3.15 1.02 12.26
N TYR A 47 -4.26 1.70 12.03
CA TYR A 47 -5.24 1.39 11.01
C TYR A 47 -5.11 2.43 9.89
N ILE A 48 -4.32 2.09 8.86
CA ILE A 48 -3.93 3.05 7.82
C ILE A 48 -5.12 3.46 6.95
N HIS A 49 -5.89 2.47 6.49
CA HIS A 49 -7.05 2.69 5.64
C HIS A 49 -8.03 1.51 5.74
N PRO A 50 -9.35 1.73 5.69
CA PRO A 50 -10.37 0.67 5.73
C PRO A 50 -10.22 -0.40 4.66
N ASP A 51 -9.75 -0.06 3.47
CA ASP A 51 -9.58 -1.00 2.36
C ASP A 51 -8.60 -2.14 2.66
N GLU A 52 -7.66 -1.97 3.62
CA GLU A 52 -6.81 -3.06 4.09
C GLU A 52 -7.66 -4.25 4.57
N PHE A 53 -8.78 -3.97 5.21
CA PHE A 53 -9.66 -4.99 5.78
C PHE A 53 -10.79 -5.32 4.83
N PHE A 54 -11.53 -4.32 4.37
CA PHE A 54 -12.78 -4.51 3.63
C PHE A 54 -12.59 -5.02 2.20
N GLN A 55 -11.45 -4.73 1.54
CA GLN A 55 -11.16 -5.25 0.20
C GLN A 55 -10.37 -6.57 0.21
N SER A 56 -10.01 -7.12 1.39
CA SER A 56 -9.19 -8.33 1.49
C SER A 56 -9.64 -9.24 2.63
N ILE A 57 -9.27 -8.92 3.87
CA ILE A 57 -9.47 -9.76 5.07
C ILE A 57 -10.95 -10.06 5.29
N GLU A 58 -11.81 -9.05 5.23
CA GLU A 58 -13.24 -9.15 5.49
C GLU A 58 -13.92 -10.11 4.52
N VAL A 59 -13.69 -9.90 3.22
CA VAL A 59 -14.35 -10.65 2.15
C VAL A 59 -13.92 -12.12 2.16
N VAL A 60 -12.61 -12.38 2.36
CA VAL A 60 -12.04 -13.73 2.29
C VAL A 60 -12.31 -14.54 3.57
N SER A 61 -12.43 -13.86 4.72
CA SER A 61 -12.67 -14.54 6.00
C SER A 61 -13.96 -15.37 6.00
N GLY A 62 -15.02 -14.85 5.41
CA GLY A 62 -16.30 -15.55 5.29
C GLY A 62 -16.26 -16.82 4.44
N ASP A 63 -15.34 -16.86 3.46
CA ASP A 63 -15.18 -18.04 2.58
C ASP A 63 -14.39 -19.17 3.27
N HIS A 64 -13.42 -18.82 4.12
CA HIS A 64 -12.55 -19.79 4.81
C HIS A 64 -13.06 -20.24 6.19
N PHE A 65 -13.79 -19.35 6.88
CA PHE A 65 -14.29 -19.59 8.24
C PHE A 65 -15.81 -19.39 8.28
N ASP A 66 -16.49 -20.12 9.16
CA ASP A 66 -17.93 -19.98 9.35
C ASP A 66 -18.25 -18.77 10.27
N ILE A 67 -17.95 -17.58 9.78
CA ILE A 67 -18.13 -16.31 10.49
C ILE A 67 -18.96 -15.33 9.68
N ASP A 68 -19.64 -14.44 10.35
CA ASP A 68 -20.37 -13.35 9.73
C ASP A 68 -19.41 -12.27 9.27
N VAL A 69 -19.58 -11.80 8.03
CA VAL A 69 -18.71 -10.82 7.38
C VAL A 69 -19.55 -9.78 6.65
N TYR A 70 -19.04 -8.57 6.63
CA TYR A 70 -19.59 -7.51 5.80
C TYR A 70 -18.95 -7.57 4.40
N LYS A 71 -19.73 -7.93 3.38
CA LYS A 71 -19.27 -7.85 1.99
C LYS A 71 -19.52 -6.45 1.46
N PRO A 72 -18.47 -5.66 1.16
CA PRO A 72 -18.62 -4.33 0.58
C PRO A 72 -19.33 -4.38 -0.77
N TRP A 73 -19.96 -3.28 -1.16
CA TRP A 73 -20.67 -3.13 -2.42
C TRP A 73 -19.81 -3.45 -3.66
N GLU A 74 -18.48 -3.25 -3.58
CA GLU A 74 -17.52 -3.57 -4.65
C GLU A 74 -17.50 -5.07 -5.02
N PHE A 75 -17.92 -5.94 -4.09
CA PHE A 75 -18.02 -7.40 -4.25
C PHE A 75 -19.48 -7.89 -4.32
N ASN A 76 -20.40 -7.00 -4.68
CA ASN A 76 -21.81 -7.39 -4.87
C ASN A 76 -21.91 -8.33 -6.08
N ALA A 77 -22.52 -9.51 -5.87
CA ALA A 77 -22.67 -10.53 -6.92
C ALA A 77 -23.44 -10.03 -8.15
N THR A 78 -24.34 -9.06 -8.01
CA THR A 78 -25.12 -8.52 -9.15
C THR A 78 -24.31 -7.62 -10.06
N PHE A 79 -23.29 -6.93 -9.53
CA PHE A 79 -22.41 -6.03 -10.29
C PHE A 79 -21.03 -5.92 -9.62
N PRO A 80 -20.23 -7.00 -9.65
CA PRO A 80 -18.91 -6.98 -9.01
C PRO A 80 -17.94 -6.11 -9.81
N ILE A 81 -17.26 -5.21 -9.13
CA ILE A 81 -16.26 -4.32 -9.72
C ILE A 81 -14.82 -4.72 -9.36
N ARG A 82 -14.65 -5.70 -8.46
CA ARG A 82 -13.35 -6.22 -8.05
C ARG A 82 -13.24 -7.72 -8.24
N SER A 83 -12.09 -8.17 -8.69
CA SER A 83 -11.75 -9.58 -8.77
C SER A 83 -11.50 -10.17 -7.39
N MET A 84 -11.99 -11.39 -7.18
CA MET A 84 -11.73 -12.15 -5.94
C MET A 84 -10.44 -12.95 -5.97
N PHE A 85 -9.84 -13.17 -7.13
CA PHE A 85 -8.64 -14.01 -7.24
C PHE A 85 -7.47 -13.46 -6.42
N VAL A 86 -7.16 -12.17 -6.55
CA VAL A 86 -6.01 -11.57 -5.85
C VAL A 86 -6.18 -11.58 -4.33
N PRO A 87 -7.32 -11.17 -3.75
CA PRO A 87 -7.61 -11.35 -2.33
C PRO A 87 -7.51 -12.81 -1.85
N GLN A 88 -7.98 -13.79 -2.65
CA GLN A 88 -7.87 -15.21 -2.33
C GLN A 88 -6.40 -15.69 -2.30
N VAL A 89 -5.54 -15.16 -3.16
CA VAL A 89 -4.10 -15.48 -3.11
C VAL A 89 -3.45 -14.83 -1.89
N VAL A 90 -3.71 -13.55 -1.64
CA VAL A 90 -2.99 -12.76 -0.63
C VAL A 90 -3.47 -13.07 0.79
N VAL A 91 -4.75 -13.37 0.97
CA VAL A 91 -5.37 -13.64 2.28
C VAL A 91 -5.83 -15.10 2.39
N GLY A 92 -6.45 -15.65 1.35
CA GLY A 92 -7.00 -17.01 1.37
C GLY A 92 -5.93 -18.08 1.54
N LEU A 93 -4.79 -17.97 0.84
CA LEU A 93 -3.64 -18.87 1.03
C LEU A 93 -3.11 -18.85 2.48
N PRO A 94 -2.78 -17.68 3.08
CA PRO A 94 -2.45 -17.59 4.49
C PRO A 94 -3.51 -18.19 5.42
N TYR A 95 -4.79 -17.99 5.12
CA TYR A 95 -5.89 -18.54 5.92
C TYR A 95 -6.04 -20.05 5.78
N ALA A 96 -5.77 -20.62 4.61
CA ALA A 96 -5.71 -22.07 4.44
C ALA A 96 -4.59 -22.68 5.29
N ILE A 97 -3.43 -22.01 5.34
CA ILE A 97 -2.31 -22.42 6.21
C ILE A 97 -2.70 -22.28 7.69
N LEU A 98 -3.28 -21.15 8.10
CA LEU A 98 -3.73 -20.90 9.46
C LEU A 98 -4.77 -21.94 9.90
N LYS A 99 -5.72 -22.27 9.05
CA LYS A 99 -6.76 -23.27 9.31
C LYS A 99 -6.15 -24.67 9.52
N ARG A 100 -5.13 -25.02 8.71
CA ARG A 100 -4.42 -26.30 8.85
C ARG A 100 -3.55 -26.37 10.10
N LEU A 101 -2.87 -25.28 10.46
CA LEU A 101 -1.98 -25.22 11.62
C LEU A 101 -2.74 -25.14 12.95
N SER A 102 -3.96 -24.57 12.96
CA SER A 102 -4.74 -24.31 14.18
C SER A 102 -4.95 -25.54 15.08
N PRO A 103 -5.31 -26.75 14.58
CA PRO A 103 -5.45 -27.92 15.45
C PRO A 103 -4.11 -28.36 16.06
N TYR A 104 -3.01 -28.30 15.32
CA TYR A 104 -1.68 -28.69 15.82
C TYR A 104 -1.18 -27.74 16.90
N THR A 105 -1.32 -26.43 16.70
CA THR A 105 -0.91 -25.44 17.72
C THR A 105 -1.76 -25.54 18.98
N PHE A 106 -3.03 -25.87 18.85
CA PHE A 106 -3.89 -26.13 20.01
C PHE A 106 -3.45 -27.40 20.75
N TYR A 107 -3.17 -28.48 20.03
CA TYR A 107 -2.77 -29.75 20.61
C TYR A 107 -1.39 -29.66 21.31
N PHE A 108 -0.38 -29.08 20.69
CA PHE A 108 0.99 -29.05 21.22
C PHE A 108 1.26 -27.91 22.21
N PHE A 109 0.59 -26.76 22.03
CA PHE A 109 0.91 -25.53 22.79
C PHE A 109 -0.30 -24.96 23.56
N GLY A 110 -1.48 -25.56 23.47
CA GLY A 110 -2.71 -25.05 24.08
C GLY A 110 -3.17 -23.70 23.49
N MET A 111 -2.57 -23.28 22.38
CA MET A 111 -2.75 -21.94 21.80
C MET A 111 -3.69 -21.96 20.60
N SER A 112 -4.82 -21.24 20.70
CA SER A 112 -5.73 -21.07 19.58
C SER A 112 -5.20 -19.98 18.62
N LEU A 113 -5.03 -20.34 17.34
CA LEU A 113 -4.72 -19.39 16.28
C LEU A 113 -5.98 -18.61 15.81
N ARG A 114 -7.16 -18.95 16.28
CA ARG A 114 -8.40 -18.22 15.96
C ARG A 114 -8.55 -16.99 16.88
N LYS A 115 -7.62 -16.05 16.76
CA LYS A 115 -7.65 -14.75 17.47
C LYS A 115 -7.53 -13.63 16.43
N PRO A 116 -8.10 -12.42 16.65
CA PRO A 116 -8.03 -11.28 15.73
C PRO A 116 -6.60 -10.98 15.26
N TYR A 117 -5.63 -11.07 16.16
CA TYR A 117 -4.22 -10.85 15.86
C TYR A 117 -3.70 -11.76 14.73
N PHE A 118 -3.98 -13.06 14.75
CA PHE A 118 -3.48 -13.99 13.72
C PHE A 118 -4.19 -13.82 12.38
N PHE A 119 -5.47 -13.40 12.40
CA PHE A 119 -6.21 -13.07 11.17
C PHE A 119 -5.57 -11.90 10.42
N VAL A 120 -4.96 -10.97 11.13
CA VAL A 120 -4.24 -9.84 10.53
C VAL A 120 -2.80 -10.20 10.22
N LEU A 121 -2.12 -10.93 11.12
CA LEU A 121 -0.70 -11.24 11.01
C LEU A 121 -0.36 -12.11 9.78
N PHE A 122 -1.10 -13.19 9.54
CA PHE A 122 -0.77 -14.14 8.47
C PHE A 122 -0.80 -13.49 7.07
N PRO A 123 -1.85 -12.73 6.68
CA PRO A 123 -1.84 -12.00 5.43
C PRO A 123 -0.72 -10.94 5.35
N ARG A 124 -0.45 -10.21 6.43
CA ARG A 124 0.64 -9.23 6.48
C ARG A 124 2.02 -9.86 6.32
N LEU A 125 2.26 -11.05 6.88
CA LEU A 125 3.50 -11.80 6.66
C LEU A 125 3.68 -12.20 5.20
N PHE A 126 2.59 -12.62 4.55
CA PHE A 126 2.62 -12.94 3.13
C PHE A 126 2.95 -11.69 2.28
N MET A 127 2.32 -10.54 2.59
CA MET A 127 2.62 -9.28 1.93
C MET A 127 4.05 -8.81 2.21
N CYS A 128 4.55 -8.99 3.44
CA CYS A 128 5.95 -8.73 3.78
C CYS A 128 6.90 -9.54 2.90
N ALA A 129 6.64 -10.84 2.73
CA ALA A 129 7.41 -11.71 1.83
C ALA A 129 7.37 -11.22 0.37
N LEU A 130 6.17 -10.86 -0.14
CA LEU A 130 6.01 -10.28 -1.47
C LEU A 130 6.77 -8.96 -1.63
N SER A 131 6.82 -8.12 -0.60
CA SER A 131 7.53 -6.84 -0.65
C SER A 131 9.03 -6.99 -0.95
N PHE A 132 9.66 -8.10 -0.51
CA PHE A 132 11.07 -8.39 -0.81
C PHE A 132 11.33 -8.69 -2.29
N LEU A 133 10.31 -9.05 -3.07
CA LEU A 133 10.46 -9.17 -4.52
C LEU A 133 10.77 -7.81 -5.16
N SER A 134 10.19 -6.72 -4.64
CA SER A 134 10.49 -5.37 -5.14
C SER A 134 11.92 -4.95 -4.82
N ASP A 135 12.46 -5.31 -3.64
CA ASP A 135 13.88 -5.10 -3.28
C ASP A 135 14.79 -5.88 -4.24
N TYR A 136 14.44 -7.14 -4.53
CA TYR A 136 15.18 -7.99 -5.46
C TYR A 136 15.19 -7.41 -6.88
N PHE A 137 14.06 -6.92 -7.38
CA PHE A 137 13.99 -6.31 -8.70
C PHE A 137 14.80 -5.02 -8.77
N LEU A 138 14.74 -4.19 -7.72
CA LEU A 138 15.59 -2.99 -7.62
C LEU A 138 17.09 -3.35 -7.66
N TYR A 139 17.50 -4.35 -6.88
CA TYR A 139 18.87 -4.86 -6.91
C TYR A 139 19.29 -5.30 -8.31
N LYS A 140 18.45 -6.11 -8.98
CA LYS A 140 18.76 -6.66 -10.31
C LYS A 140 18.87 -5.57 -11.37
N ILE A 141 17.98 -4.56 -11.36
CA ILE A 141 18.06 -3.43 -12.30
C ILE A 141 19.35 -2.64 -12.06
N CYS A 142 19.64 -2.30 -10.80
CA CYS A 142 20.86 -1.57 -10.47
C CYS A 142 22.11 -2.33 -10.88
N TYR A 143 22.18 -3.62 -10.62
CA TYR A 143 23.29 -4.48 -11.02
C TYR A 143 23.49 -4.52 -12.54
N MET A 144 22.39 -4.66 -13.29
CA MET A 144 22.41 -4.75 -14.74
C MET A 144 22.94 -3.49 -15.43
N TYR A 145 22.64 -2.33 -14.84
CA TYR A 145 23.07 -1.01 -15.38
C TYR A 145 24.31 -0.42 -14.67
N GLY A 146 25.00 -1.21 -13.86
CA GLY A 146 26.20 -0.75 -13.12
C GLY A 146 25.92 0.34 -12.10
N GLN A 147 24.70 0.44 -11.59
CA GLN A 147 24.27 1.46 -10.65
C GLN A 147 24.57 1.04 -9.21
N ASN A 148 24.82 2.03 -8.33
CA ASN A 148 25.05 1.74 -6.91
C ASN A 148 23.77 1.22 -6.22
N TYR A 149 23.57 -0.11 -6.23
CA TYR A 149 22.43 -0.77 -5.61
C TYR A 149 22.38 -0.63 -4.09
N ARG A 150 23.52 -0.46 -3.41
CA ARG A 150 23.60 -0.43 -1.94
C ARG A 150 22.90 0.79 -1.36
N VAL A 151 23.16 1.98 -1.91
CA VAL A 151 22.51 3.22 -1.49
C VAL A 151 21.01 3.15 -1.78
N ARG A 152 20.63 2.65 -2.95
CA ARG A 152 19.22 2.55 -3.37
C ARG A 152 18.45 1.56 -2.51
N LEU A 153 18.99 0.37 -2.22
CA LEU A 153 18.35 -0.61 -1.34
C LEU A 153 18.18 -0.09 0.09
N VAL A 154 19.19 0.60 0.65
CA VAL A 154 19.07 1.18 2.00
C VAL A 154 18.01 2.28 2.03
N THR A 155 17.99 3.16 1.03
CA THR A 155 16.97 4.22 0.93
C THR A 155 15.57 3.62 0.76
N TYR A 156 15.43 2.58 -0.08
CA TYR A 156 14.16 1.89 -0.31
C TYR A 156 13.65 1.21 0.97
N ALA A 157 14.50 0.40 1.61
CA ALA A 157 14.15 -0.33 2.82
C ALA A 157 13.90 0.57 4.04
N SER A 158 14.50 1.77 4.10
CA SER A 158 14.29 2.74 5.18
C SER A 158 13.06 3.62 4.99
N SER A 159 12.38 3.56 3.83
CA SER A 159 11.13 4.28 3.61
C SER A 159 10.02 3.72 4.52
N TYR A 160 9.27 4.61 5.17
CA TYR A 160 8.11 4.18 5.95
C TYR A 160 7.03 3.49 5.08
N VAL A 161 6.95 3.80 3.79
CA VAL A 161 6.08 3.11 2.85
C VAL A 161 6.43 1.62 2.80
N MET A 162 7.72 1.27 2.79
CA MET A 162 8.17 -0.13 2.80
C MET A 162 8.01 -0.81 4.17
N LEU A 163 8.15 -0.04 5.26
CA LEU A 163 8.03 -0.56 6.62
C LEU A 163 6.56 -0.77 7.05
N THR A 164 5.63 0.02 6.50
CA THR A 164 4.22 0.00 6.91
C THR A 164 3.27 -0.38 5.79
N TYR A 165 3.20 0.39 4.68
CA TYR A 165 2.24 0.15 3.60
C TYR A 165 2.52 -1.15 2.82
N ALA A 166 3.78 -1.44 2.49
CA ALA A 166 4.14 -2.60 1.68
C ALA A 166 3.86 -3.95 2.37
N THR A 167 3.73 -3.94 3.71
CA THR A 167 3.38 -5.12 4.50
C THR A 167 1.88 -5.29 4.74
N ARG A 168 1.04 -4.34 4.27
CA ARG A 168 -0.42 -4.37 4.42
C ARG A 168 -1.09 -4.99 3.19
N THR A 169 -2.27 -5.55 3.38
CA THR A 169 -3.07 -6.20 2.33
C THR A 169 -3.81 -5.21 1.43
N LEU A 170 -3.20 -4.06 1.17
CA LEU A 170 -3.71 -3.05 0.26
C LEU A 170 -3.44 -3.44 -1.20
N SER A 171 -4.41 -3.25 -2.08
CA SER A 171 -4.24 -3.46 -3.53
C SER A 171 -3.08 -2.63 -4.12
N ASN A 172 -2.85 -1.44 -3.58
CA ASN A 172 -1.74 -0.56 -3.98
C ASN A 172 -0.35 -1.10 -3.61
N SER A 173 -0.24 -1.87 -2.51
CA SER A 173 1.00 -2.55 -2.13
C SER A 173 1.35 -3.68 -3.13
N ILE A 174 0.31 -4.34 -3.67
CA ILE A 174 0.48 -5.33 -4.75
C ILE A 174 0.88 -4.63 -6.04
N GLU A 175 0.26 -3.47 -6.37
CA GLU A 175 0.66 -2.65 -7.53
C GLU A 175 2.14 -2.26 -7.49
N LEU A 176 2.69 -1.95 -6.30
CA LEU A 176 4.12 -1.66 -6.13
C LEU A 176 5.00 -2.84 -6.57
N VAL A 177 4.67 -4.06 -6.13
CA VAL A 177 5.42 -5.27 -6.49
C VAL A 177 5.31 -5.57 -7.99
N LEU A 178 4.10 -5.46 -8.54
CA LEU A 178 3.86 -5.70 -9.98
C LEU A 178 4.56 -4.64 -10.85
N THR A 179 4.56 -3.37 -10.45
CA THR A 179 5.29 -2.31 -11.14
C THR A 179 6.80 -2.55 -11.11
N ALA A 180 7.35 -2.96 -9.96
CA ALA A 180 8.76 -3.32 -9.85
C ALA A 180 9.12 -4.50 -10.77
N ALA A 181 8.24 -5.50 -10.88
CA ALA A 181 8.40 -6.63 -11.78
C ALA A 181 8.37 -6.19 -13.26
N LEU A 182 7.39 -5.37 -13.67
CA LEU A 182 7.32 -4.83 -15.02
C LEU A 182 8.61 -4.06 -15.37
N LEU A 183 9.05 -3.17 -14.49
CA LEU A 183 10.27 -2.40 -14.68
C LEU A 183 11.50 -3.29 -14.82
N TYR A 184 11.59 -4.38 -14.05
CA TYR A 184 12.70 -5.32 -14.16
C TYR A 184 12.72 -6.03 -15.52
N PHE A 185 11.60 -6.61 -15.94
CA PHE A 185 11.56 -7.36 -17.20
C PHE A 185 11.76 -6.45 -18.41
N VAL A 186 11.16 -5.25 -18.40
CA VAL A 186 11.40 -4.23 -19.45
C VAL A 186 12.85 -3.78 -19.47
N SER A 187 13.46 -3.49 -18.31
CA SER A 187 14.86 -3.11 -18.21
C SER A 187 15.80 -4.20 -18.74
N ARG A 188 15.47 -5.47 -18.49
CA ARG A 188 16.21 -6.64 -19.01
C ARG A 188 16.15 -6.68 -20.53
N CYS A 189 14.97 -6.49 -21.12
CA CYS A 189 14.81 -6.41 -22.56
C CYS A 189 15.54 -5.21 -23.17
N MET A 190 15.52 -4.05 -22.50
CA MET A 190 16.26 -2.85 -22.92
C MET A 190 17.78 -3.09 -22.92
N ALA A 191 18.33 -3.64 -21.84
CA ALA A 191 19.76 -3.95 -21.74
C ALA A 191 20.21 -4.95 -22.82
N TYR A 192 19.39 -5.96 -23.11
CA TYR A 192 19.66 -6.92 -24.19
C TYR A 192 19.65 -6.22 -25.55
N SER A 193 18.64 -5.42 -25.82
CA SER A 193 18.53 -4.63 -27.07
C SER A 193 19.72 -3.69 -27.28
N GLU A 194 20.22 -3.01 -26.23
CA GLU A 194 21.40 -2.16 -26.28
C GLU A 194 22.67 -2.95 -26.71
N LYS A 195 22.85 -4.14 -26.17
CA LYS A 195 23.97 -5.01 -26.56
C LYS A 195 23.91 -5.38 -28.05
N VAL A 196 22.73 -5.75 -28.57
CA VAL A 196 22.55 -6.11 -29.97
C VAL A 196 22.81 -4.90 -30.89
N VAL A 197 22.33 -3.70 -30.51
CA VAL A 197 22.61 -2.47 -31.27
C VAL A 197 24.11 -2.17 -31.30
N LEU A 198 24.80 -2.27 -30.17
CA LEU A 198 26.27 -2.07 -30.12
C LEU A 198 27.02 -3.10 -30.98
N GLN A 199 26.58 -4.36 -30.99
CA GLN A 199 27.16 -5.39 -31.85
C GLN A 199 26.92 -5.09 -33.33
N ASN A 200 25.73 -4.66 -33.68
CA ASN A 200 25.39 -4.25 -35.06
C ASN A 200 26.24 -3.07 -35.52
N ASP A 201 26.39 -2.04 -34.70
CA ASP A 201 27.20 -0.86 -35.02
C ASP A 201 28.69 -1.22 -35.18
N TYR A 202 29.20 -2.10 -34.28
CA TYR A 202 30.55 -2.63 -34.39
C TYR A 202 30.79 -3.43 -35.70
N LEU A 203 29.86 -4.35 -36.03
CA LEU A 203 29.95 -5.13 -37.25
C LEU A 203 29.79 -4.28 -38.50
N SER A 204 28.94 -3.24 -38.48
CA SER A 204 28.78 -2.27 -39.53
C SER A 204 30.08 -1.48 -39.79
N LYS A 205 30.72 -1.03 -38.70
CA LYS A 205 32.02 -0.36 -38.78
C LYS A 205 33.11 -1.28 -39.37
N LYS A 206 33.16 -2.51 -38.89
CA LYS A 206 34.09 -3.54 -39.43
C LYS A 206 33.83 -3.88 -40.87
N TYR A 207 32.59 -3.91 -41.31
CA TYR A 207 32.21 -4.07 -42.72
C TYR A 207 32.73 -2.93 -43.60
N SER A 208 32.60 -1.66 -43.14
CA SER A 208 33.10 -0.50 -43.87
C SER A 208 34.65 -0.42 -43.92
N GLU A 209 35.33 -0.90 -42.88
CA GLU A 209 36.80 -0.91 -42.76
C GLU A 209 37.46 -2.09 -43.47
N ALA A 210 36.70 -3.14 -43.89
CA ALA A 210 37.23 -4.37 -44.44
C ALA A 210 37.90 -4.15 -45.78
N ALA A 211 39.16 -4.56 -45.88
CA ALA A 211 39.99 -4.45 -47.10
C ALA A 211 39.63 -5.47 -48.16
N THR A 212 39.21 -6.70 -47.76
CA THR A 212 38.96 -7.81 -48.65
C THR A 212 37.46 -8.13 -48.79
N ALA A 213 37.06 -8.65 -49.96
CA ALA A 213 35.69 -9.06 -50.24
C ALA A 213 35.25 -10.19 -49.28
N VAL A 214 36.15 -11.09 -48.91
CA VAL A 214 35.87 -12.23 -47.98
C VAL A 214 35.55 -11.72 -46.59
N GLU A 215 36.28 -10.72 -46.09
CA GLU A 215 35.97 -10.10 -44.76
C GLU A 215 34.64 -9.36 -44.79
N ARG A 216 34.32 -8.65 -45.88
CA ARG A 216 33.01 -8.00 -46.05
C ARG A 216 31.86 -9.01 -45.96
N VAL A 217 31.97 -10.09 -46.69
CA VAL A 217 30.97 -11.19 -46.64
C VAL A 217 30.86 -11.79 -45.25
N LYS A 218 31.99 -11.95 -44.55
CA LYS A 218 32.00 -12.46 -43.16
C LYS A 218 31.24 -11.52 -42.22
N TYR A 219 31.54 -10.23 -42.25
CA TYR A 219 30.86 -9.26 -41.36
C TYR A 219 29.39 -9.09 -41.76
N TYR A 220 29.05 -9.13 -43.04
CA TYR A 220 27.65 -9.14 -43.50
C TYR A 220 26.87 -10.32 -42.96
N LYS A 221 27.41 -11.57 -43.06
CA LYS A 221 26.78 -12.77 -42.52
C LYS A 221 26.62 -12.68 -40.99
N LEU A 222 27.65 -12.24 -40.28
CA LEU A 222 27.55 -12.08 -38.82
C LEU A 222 26.48 -11.03 -38.44
N ARG A 223 26.35 -9.95 -39.21
CA ARG A 223 25.30 -8.95 -39.04
C ARG A 223 23.90 -9.50 -39.32
N ALA A 224 23.77 -10.32 -40.40
CA ALA A 224 22.50 -10.94 -40.74
C ALA A 224 22.02 -11.99 -39.69
N LEU A 225 22.95 -12.58 -38.94
CA LEU A 225 22.62 -13.50 -37.83
C LEU A 225 22.18 -12.80 -36.56
N LEU A 226 22.33 -11.47 -36.45
CA LEU A 226 21.82 -10.76 -35.30
C LEU A 226 20.29 -10.80 -35.29
N PRO A 227 19.67 -11.03 -34.11
CA PRO A 227 18.23 -11.08 -34.04
C PRO A 227 17.58 -9.76 -34.46
N SER A 228 16.59 -9.84 -35.37
CA SER A 228 15.90 -8.67 -35.92
C SER A 228 14.94 -8.01 -34.92
N HIS A 229 14.33 -8.76 -34.05
CA HIS A 229 13.48 -8.33 -32.97
C HIS A 229 13.38 -9.26 -31.80
N SER A 230 13.04 -8.75 -30.61
CA SER A 230 12.86 -9.51 -29.39
C SER A 230 11.41 -9.46 -28.93
N LEU A 231 10.83 -10.65 -28.79
CA LEU A 231 9.60 -10.88 -28.05
C LEU A 231 9.89 -11.47 -26.67
N ASN A 232 11.14 -11.35 -26.22
CA ASN A 232 11.56 -11.86 -24.92
C ASN A 232 10.67 -11.25 -23.83
N ASP A 233 10.30 -12.10 -22.89
CA ASP A 233 9.45 -11.75 -21.74
C ASP A 233 8.03 -11.25 -22.10
N CYS A 234 7.60 -11.32 -23.36
CA CYS A 234 6.29 -10.83 -23.79
C CYS A 234 5.16 -11.46 -22.97
N PHE A 235 5.16 -12.78 -22.84
CA PHE A 235 4.17 -13.53 -22.07
C PHE A 235 4.15 -13.09 -20.58
N VAL A 236 5.32 -12.95 -19.96
CA VAL A 236 5.45 -12.54 -18.56
C VAL A 236 4.96 -11.11 -18.37
N LEU A 237 5.36 -10.18 -19.26
CA LEU A 237 4.93 -8.78 -19.20
C LEU A 237 3.42 -8.64 -19.38
N ALA A 238 2.83 -9.37 -20.35
CA ALA A 238 1.41 -9.38 -20.58
C ALA A 238 0.63 -9.97 -19.38
N THR A 239 1.11 -11.09 -18.83
CA THR A 239 0.50 -11.70 -17.64
C THR A 239 0.53 -10.77 -16.42
N ILE A 240 1.69 -10.14 -16.12
CA ILE A 240 1.79 -9.17 -15.01
C ILE A 240 0.84 -8.00 -15.22
N THR A 241 0.72 -7.49 -16.45
CA THR A 241 -0.19 -6.40 -16.78
C THR A 241 -1.64 -6.80 -16.54
N VAL A 242 -2.05 -7.98 -16.96
CA VAL A 242 -3.41 -8.50 -16.72
C VAL A 242 -3.67 -8.69 -15.23
N ILE A 243 -2.75 -9.31 -14.49
CA ILE A 243 -2.87 -9.45 -13.03
C ILE A 243 -3.07 -8.08 -12.37
N GLY A 244 -2.30 -7.08 -12.78
CA GLY A 244 -2.42 -5.73 -12.25
C GLY A 244 -3.77 -5.07 -12.56
N ILE A 245 -4.30 -5.23 -13.78
CA ILE A 245 -5.60 -4.70 -14.18
C ILE A 245 -6.74 -5.36 -13.40
N PHE A 246 -6.70 -6.67 -13.17
CA PHE A 246 -7.69 -7.37 -12.35
C PHE A 246 -7.53 -7.10 -10.86
N ASN A 247 -6.31 -6.84 -10.38
CA ASN A 247 -6.12 -6.34 -9.01
C ASN A 247 -6.75 -4.95 -8.84
N ARG A 248 -6.45 -4.04 -9.76
CA ARG A 248 -7.02 -2.69 -9.80
C ARG A 248 -6.88 -2.10 -11.20
N PRO A 249 -7.96 -1.70 -11.88
CA PRO A 249 -7.90 -1.19 -13.26
C PRO A 249 -7.01 0.05 -13.43
N THR A 250 -6.82 0.86 -12.39
CA THR A 250 -5.89 2.01 -12.37
C THR A 250 -4.43 1.61 -12.59
N PHE A 251 -4.07 0.31 -12.45
CA PHE A 251 -2.75 -0.21 -12.75
C PHE A 251 -2.29 0.06 -14.19
N VAL A 252 -3.23 0.28 -15.11
CA VAL A 252 -2.92 0.71 -16.48
C VAL A 252 -2.03 1.95 -16.49
N ALA A 253 -2.20 2.89 -15.56
CA ALA A 253 -1.35 4.08 -15.46
C ALA A 253 0.12 3.72 -15.20
N PHE A 254 0.39 2.70 -14.36
CA PHE A 254 1.74 2.23 -14.05
C PHE A 254 2.31 1.31 -15.12
N ALA A 255 1.47 0.53 -15.80
CA ALA A 255 1.90 -0.37 -16.87
C ALA A 255 2.19 0.35 -18.19
N PHE A 256 1.52 1.47 -18.45
CA PHE A 256 1.59 2.18 -19.72
C PHE A 256 3.02 2.49 -20.15
N VAL A 257 3.81 3.13 -19.28
CA VAL A 257 5.19 3.54 -19.60
C VAL A 257 6.11 2.34 -19.82
N PRO A 258 6.22 1.36 -18.91
CA PRO A 258 7.06 0.19 -19.14
C PRO A 258 6.70 -0.55 -20.43
N ILE A 259 5.41 -0.77 -20.69
CA ILE A 259 4.97 -1.49 -21.89
C ILE A 259 5.26 -0.68 -23.16
N PHE A 260 5.05 0.65 -23.14
CA PHE A 260 5.40 1.51 -24.26
C PHE A 260 6.90 1.44 -24.58
N PHE A 261 7.78 1.49 -23.55
CA PHE A 261 9.22 1.32 -23.72
C PHE A 261 9.59 -0.05 -24.28
N TRP A 262 8.90 -1.10 -23.89
CA TRP A 262 9.10 -2.43 -24.47
C TRP A 262 8.64 -2.51 -25.91
N LEU A 263 7.48 -1.93 -26.24
CA LEU A 263 6.93 -1.96 -27.60
C LEU A 263 7.81 -1.21 -28.62
N GLN A 264 8.37 -0.06 -28.25
CA GLN A 264 9.17 0.76 -29.16
C GLN A 264 10.62 0.30 -29.34
N ARG A 265 11.10 -0.68 -28.55
CA ARG A 265 12.46 -1.19 -28.65
C ARG A 265 12.57 -2.29 -29.70
N GLY A 266 13.26 -1.98 -30.81
CA GLY A 266 13.72 -2.93 -31.82
C GLY A 266 15.17 -3.31 -31.61
N MET A 267 15.58 -4.51 -32.02
CA MET A 267 16.94 -4.98 -31.81
C MET A 267 17.95 -4.50 -32.84
N ASN A 268 17.57 -4.24 -34.07
CA ASN A 268 18.49 -3.82 -35.16
C ASN A 268 18.27 -2.37 -35.58
N SER A 269 17.39 -1.66 -34.96
CA SER A 269 17.03 -0.31 -35.34
C SER A 269 17.03 0.61 -34.13
N LYS A 270 17.44 1.84 -34.32
CA LYS A 270 17.33 2.91 -33.31
C LYS A 270 15.86 3.24 -33.00
N SER A 271 14.95 2.88 -33.88
CA SER A 271 13.50 3.00 -33.72
C SER A 271 12.80 1.79 -34.36
N VAL A 272 11.72 1.31 -33.74
CA VAL A 272 10.85 0.28 -34.31
C VAL A 272 9.98 0.89 -35.37
N GLY A 273 9.85 0.25 -36.53
CA GLY A 273 8.94 0.68 -37.58
C GLY A 273 7.48 0.61 -37.09
N PHE A 274 6.60 1.41 -37.68
CA PHE A 274 5.17 1.45 -37.34
C PHE A 274 4.51 0.06 -37.41
N ARG A 275 4.82 -0.71 -38.43
CA ARG A 275 4.34 -2.09 -38.61
C ARG A 275 4.80 -3.00 -37.49
N ASP A 276 6.08 -2.96 -37.14
CA ASP A 276 6.66 -3.83 -36.12
C ASP A 276 6.11 -3.50 -34.72
N PHE A 277 5.85 -2.21 -34.46
CA PHE A 277 5.18 -1.76 -33.25
C PHE A 277 3.78 -2.41 -33.09
N HIS A 278 2.95 -2.40 -34.16
CA HIS A 278 1.63 -2.99 -34.13
C HIS A 278 1.65 -4.51 -34.02
N ILE A 279 2.59 -5.17 -34.69
CA ILE A 279 2.78 -6.64 -34.56
C ILE A 279 3.14 -6.99 -33.11
N ARG A 280 4.06 -6.26 -32.49
CA ARG A 280 4.44 -6.48 -31.10
C ARG A 280 3.27 -6.22 -30.15
N MET A 281 2.50 -5.17 -30.37
CA MET A 281 1.29 -4.87 -29.59
C MET A 281 0.26 -6.00 -29.72
N PHE A 282 0.02 -6.50 -30.95
CA PHE A 282 -0.89 -7.60 -31.18
C PHE A 282 -0.43 -8.89 -30.47
N VAL A 283 0.85 -9.25 -30.58
CA VAL A 283 1.40 -10.41 -29.86
C VAL A 283 1.32 -10.23 -28.36
N PHE A 284 1.54 -9.01 -27.85
CA PHE A 284 1.41 -8.71 -26.42
C PHE A 284 -0.02 -8.96 -25.93
N VAL A 285 -1.03 -8.50 -26.66
CA VAL A 285 -2.44 -8.75 -26.34
C VAL A 285 -2.75 -10.23 -26.36
N LEU A 286 -2.32 -10.96 -27.40
CA LEU A 286 -2.50 -12.41 -27.48
C LEU A 286 -1.86 -13.16 -26.30
N CYS A 287 -0.66 -12.75 -25.88
CA CYS A 287 0.02 -13.31 -24.71
C CYS A 287 -0.71 -13.03 -23.39
N GLY A 288 -1.51 -11.97 -23.33
CA GLY A 288 -2.33 -11.63 -22.17
C GLY A 288 -3.65 -12.42 -22.08
N LEU A 289 -4.17 -12.92 -23.21
CA LEU A 289 -5.47 -13.59 -23.25
C LEU A 289 -5.59 -14.78 -22.27
N PRO A 290 -4.60 -15.70 -22.15
CA PRO A 290 -4.72 -16.81 -21.21
C PRO A 290 -4.95 -16.37 -19.77
N ALA A 291 -4.21 -15.33 -19.32
CA ALA A 291 -4.39 -14.77 -18.00
C ALA A 291 -5.74 -14.07 -17.86
N ALA A 292 -6.19 -13.30 -18.86
CA ALA A 292 -7.48 -12.63 -18.83
C ALA A 292 -8.63 -13.63 -18.77
N ILE A 293 -8.61 -14.68 -19.58
CA ILE A 293 -9.60 -15.77 -19.58
C ILE A 293 -9.62 -16.44 -18.20
N PHE A 294 -8.46 -16.72 -17.63
CA PHE A 294 -8.36 -17.33 -16.31
C PHE A 294 -9.05 -16.48 -15.23
N PHE A 295 -8.79 -15.17 -15.18
CA PHE A 295 -9.43 -14.26 -14.21
C PHE A 295 -10.94 -14.17 -14.43
N ILE A 296 -11.40 -14.05 -15.69
CA ILE A 296 -12.81 -14.00 -16.04
C ILE A 296 -13.52 -15.26 -15.58
N LEU A 297 -12.94 -16.43 -15.82
CA LEU A 297 -13.51 -17.70 -15.39
C LEU A 297 -13.59 -17.79 -13.86
N VAL A 298 -12.50 -17.48 -13.15
CA VAL A 298 -12.48 -17.53 -11.68
C VAL A 298 -13.51 -16.59 -11.08
N ASP A 299 -13.59 -15.33 -11.57
CA ASP A 299 -14.58 -14.37 -11.08
C ASP A 299 -16.01 -14.79 -11.41
N SER A 300 -16.26 -15.32 -12.62
CA SER A 300 -17.60 -15.80 -13.03
C SER A 300 -18.08 -16.97 -12.17
N PHE A 301 -17.21 -17.92 -11.84
CA PHE A 301 -17.50 -18.99 -10.90
C PHE A 301 -17.74 -18.46 -9.48
N TYR A 302 -16.90 -17.57 -9.01
CA TYR A 302 -17.00 -17.06 -7.63
C TYR A 302 -18.29 -16.28 -7.39
N PHE A 303 -18.69 -15.42 -8.33
CA PHE A 303 -19.90 -14.62 -8.23
C PHE A 303 -21.18 -15.36 -8.66
N GLY A 304 -21.08 -16.60 -9.15
CA GLY A 304 -22.20 -17.45 -9.52
C GLY A 304 -22.80 -17.13 -10.89
N TYR A 305 -22.07 -16.43 -11.76
CA TYR A 305 -22.46 -16.20 -13.16
C TYR A 305 -22.29 -17.47 -14.01
N LEU A 306 -21.34 -18.31 -13.69
CA LEU A 306 -21.06 -19.58 -14.32
C LEU A 306 -21.10 -20.69 -13.29
N THR A 307 -21.88 -21.74 -13.54
CA THR A 307 -22.04 -22.90 -12.67
C THR A 307 -21.60 -24.18 -13.36
N MET A 308 -21.22 -25.20 -12.59
CA MET A 308 -20.85 -26.52 -13.16
C MET A 308 -22.02 -27.19 -13.87
N ALA A 309 -23.27 -26.88 -13.49
CA ALA A 309 -24.46 -27.39 -14.13
C ALA A 309 -24.62 -26.85 -15.56
N GLU A 310 -24.44 -25.53 -15.74
CA GLU A 310 -24.50 -24.87 -17.06
C GLU A 310 -23.39 -25.38 -18.00
N ILE A 311 -22.18 -25.65 -17.47
CA ILE A 311 -21.10 -26.28 -18.25
C ILE A 311 -21.48 -27.69 -18.67
N GLY A 312 -22.06 -28.49 -17.77
CA GLY A 312 -22.48 -29.85 -18.07
C GLY A 312 -23.62 -29.95 -19.08
N GLN A 313 -24.49 -28.93 -19.12
CA GLN A 313 -25.61 -28.82 -20.05
C GLN A 313 -25.25 -28.11 -21.36
N LEU A 314 -24.02 -27.57 -21.49
CA LEU A 314 -23.55 -26.73 -22.60
C LEU A 314 -24.42 -25.45 -22.82
N GLU A 315 -25.08 -24.98 -21.78
CA GLU A 315 -25.89 -23.75 -21.79
C GLU A 315 -25.04 -22.53 -21.42
N ILE A 316 -23.97 -22.31 -22.17
CA ILE A 316 -23.04 -21.20 -21.91
C ILE A 316 -23.31 -20.05 -22.86
N GLY A 317 -23.71 -18.92 -22.32
CA GLY A 317 -23.88 -17.66 -23.05
C GLY A 317 -22.90 -16.57 -22.59
N ILE A 318 -22.88 -15.44 -23.29
CA ILE A 318 -22.03 -14.29 -22.93
C ILE A 318 -22.38 -13.76 -21.54
N ASN A 319 -23.63 -13.89 -21.10
CA ASN A 319 -24.11 -13.42 -19.80
C ASN A 319 -23.55 -14.26 -18.62
N ASN A 320 -22.99 -15.43 -18.88
CA ASN A 320 -22.33 -16.26 -17.87
C ASN A 320 -20.92 -15.79 -17.51
N PHE A 321 -20.44 -14.72 -18.15
CA PHE A 321 -19.10 -14.19 -17.91
C PHE A 321 -19.14 -12.80 -17.32
N VAL A 322 -18.43 -12.60 -16.21
CA VAL A 322 -18.25 -11.30 -15.59
C VAL A 322 -16.84 -10.78 -15.80
N VAL A 323 -16.71 -9.55 -16.28
CA VAL A 323 -15.42 -8.88 -16.49
C VAL A 323 -15.31 -7.71 -15.50
N THR A 324 -14.80 -8.00 -14.33
CA THR A 324 -14.72 -7.03 -13.20
C THR A 324 -14.03 -5.70 -13.55
N PRO A 325 -12.93 -5.64 -14.36
CA PRO A 325 -12.35 -4.37 -14.78
C PRO A 325 -13.30 -3.52 -15.65
N VAL A 326 -14.13 -4.14 -16.48
CA VAL A 326 -15.11 -3.41 -17.30
C VAL A 326 -16.22 -2.83 -16.44
N ASN A 327 -16.69 -3.58 -15.44
CA ASN A 327 -17.67 -3.09 -14.48
C ASN A 327 -17.12 -1.91 -13.67
N PHE A 328 -15.84 -1.98 -13.26
CA PHE A 328 -15.17 -0.87 -12.59
C PHE A 328 -15.13 0.39 -13.46
N LEU A 329 -14.82 0.27 -14.75
CA LEU A 329 -14.84 1.40 -15.68
C LEU A 329 -16.25 1.97 -15.85
N LYS A 330 -17.27 1.12 -15.99
CA LYS A 330 -18.68 1.57 -16.09
C LYS A 330 -19.11 2.32 -14.83
N TYR A 331 -18.76 1.83 -13.64
CA TYR A 331 -19.06 2.48 -12.36
C TYR A 331 -18.44 3.87 -12.26
N ASN A 332 -17.16 3.98 -12.60
CA ASN A 332 -16.41 5.24 -12.48
C ASN A 332 -16.66 6.21 -13.66
N ALA A 333 -17.34 5.79 -14.73
CA ALA A 333 -17.76 6.68 -15.80
C ALA A 333 -18.96 7.56 -15.37
N ASP A 334 -19.71 7.17 -14.34
CA ASP A 334 -20.79 7.97 -13.78
C ASP A 334 -20.25 8.94 -12.73
N THR A 335 -20.37 10.24 -13.01
CA THR A 335 -19.88 11.31 -12.11
C THR A 335 -20.57 11.31 -10.75
N LYS A 336 -21.83 10.89 -10.64
CA LYS A 336 -22.56 10.79 -9.37
C LYS A 336 -21.91 9.79 -8.41
N ASN A 337 -21.39 8.68 -8.93
CA ASN A 337 -20.68 7.70 -8.12
C ASN A 337 -19.37 8.27 -7.58
N LEU A 338 -18.65 9.06 -8.39
CA LEU A 338 -17.39 9.70 -7.97
C LEU A 338 -17.60 10.75 -6.88
N GLU A 339 -18.69 11.52 -6.93
CA GLU A 339 -19.03 12.53 -5.92
C GLU A 339 -19.22 11.91 -4.53
N SER A 340 -19.77 10.70 -4.45
CA SER A 340 -19.98 9.99 -3.18
C SER A 340 -18.68 9.62 -2.46
N HIS A 341 -17.54 9.54 -3.18
CA HIS A 341 -16.22 9.21 -2.65
C HIS A 341 -15.37 10.43 -2.26
N GLY A 342 -15.90 11.63 -2.46
CA GLY A 342 -15.21 12.89 -2.18
C GLY A 342 -14.45 13.44 -3.38
N LEU A 343 -14.55 14.75 -3.57
CA LEU A 343 -13.90 15.48 -4.65
C LEU A 343 -12.65 16.19 -4.12
N HIS A 344 -11.52 15.98 -4.79
CA HIS A 344 -10.25 16.60 -4.45
C HIS A 344 -9.73 17.42 -5.64
N PRO A 345 -8.94 18.49 -5.38
CA PRO A 345 -8.32 19.27 -6.45
C PRO A 345 -7.28 18.44 -7.20
N HIS A 346 -7.23 18.59 -8.54
CA HIS A 346 -6.36 17.80 -9.44
C HIS A 346 -4.85 17.90 -9.11
N PHE A 347 -4.41 18.95 -8.43
CA PHE A 347 -3.00 19.14 -8.03
C PHE A 347 -2.62 18.39 -6.74
N LEU A 348 -3.55 17.74 -6.05
CA LEU A 348 -3.32 17.16 -4.73
C LEU A 348 -2.20 16.11 -4.72
N HIS A 349 -2.11 15.28 -5.76
CA HIS A 349 -1.03 14.30 -5.86
C HIS A 349 0.34 14.97 -5.91
N PHE A 350 0.50 16.06 -6.66
CA PHE A 350 1.78 16.74 -6.79
C PHE A 350 2.19 17.52 -5.55
N LEU A 351 1.29 18.33 -5.00
CA LEU A 351 1.64 19.27 -3.92
C LEU A 351 1.59 18.65 -2.53
N VAL A 352 0.72 17.64 -2.32
CA VAL A 352 0.50 17.07 -0.99
C VAL A 352 0.94 15.62 -0.93
N ASN A 353 0.42 14.76 -1.82
CA ASN A 353 0.60 13.33 -1.67
C ASN A 353 2.04 12.86 -1.93
N ILE A 354 2.76 13.44 -2.90
CA ILE A 354 4.17 13.12 -3.17
C ILE A 354 5.07 13.53 -1.99
N PRO A 355 5.03 14.77 -1.47
CA PRO A 355 5.80 15.13 -0.28
C PRO A 355 5.41 14.33 0.97
N LEU A 356 4.14 14.01 1.15
CA LEU A 356 3.67 13.22 2.29
C LEU A 356 4.20 11.79 2.26
N LEU A 357 4.09 11.10 1.10
CA LEU A 357 4.52 9.69 0.98
C LEU A 357 6.04 9.54 0.88
N PHE A 358 6.70 10.42 0.14
CA PHE A 358 8.10 10.24 -0.22
C PHE A 358 9.03 11.26 0.42
N ASN A 359 8.52 12.13 1.28
CA ASN A 359 9.29 13.09 2.08
C ASN A 359 10.31 13.89 1.22
N VAL A 360 11.54 13.93 1.69
CA VAL A 360 12.68 14.61 1.02
C VAL A 360 12.87 14.10 -0.41
N LEU A 361 12.71 12.80 -0.63
CA LEU A 361 12.89 12.18 -1.94
C LEU A 361 11.84 12.67 -2.94
N GLY A 362 10.59 12.79 -2.51
CA GLY A 362 9.49 13.33 -3.30
C GLY A 362 9.73 14.80 -3.68
N VAL A 363 10.18 15.60 -2.73
CA VAL A 363 10.53 17.03 -2.99
C VAL A 363 11.68 17.14 -4.00
N ILE A 364 12.74 16.34 -3.88
CA ILE A 364 13.84 16.29 -4.85
C ILE A 364 13.30 15.92 -6.23
N GLY A 365 12.44 14.91 -6.32
CA GLY A 365 11.80 14.49 -7.57
C GLY A 365 11.02 15.62 -8.23
N LEU A 366 10.15 16.31 -7.49
CA LEU A 366 9.36 17.43 -7.99
C LEU A 366 10.22 18.60 -8.47
N LEU A 367 11.25 18.96 -7.69
CA LEU A 367 12.18 20.03 -8.07
C LEU A 367 12.95 19.66 -9.36
N THR A 368 13.31 18.37 -9.51
CA THR A 368 14.00 17.92 -10.73
C THR A 368 13.06 17.96 -11.94
N VAL A 369 11.79 17.54 -11.79
CA VAL A 369 10.77 17.66 -12.84
C VAL A 369 10.57 19.13 -13.24
N ALA A 370 10.47 20.04 -12.27
CA ALA A 370 10.35 21.48 -12.55
C ALA A 370 11.55 22.01 -13.32
N LYS A 371 12.78 21.60 -12.98
CA LYS A 371 14.01 21.92 -13.75
C LYS A 371 13.96 21.36 -15.17
N MET A 372 13.48 20.11 -15.33
CA MET A 372 13.34 19.49 -16.66
C MET A 372 12.35 20.26 -17.54
N ILE A 373 11.19 20.64 -16.99
CA ILE A 373 10.19 21.45 -17.69
C ILE A 373 10.81 22.80 -18.10
N HIS A 374 11.50 23.47 -17.17
CA HIS A 374 12.17 24.73 -17.43
C HIS A 374 13.23 24.61 -18.54
N SER A 375 14.05 23.56 -18.54
CA SER A 375 15.05 23.30 -19.59
C SER A 375 14.39 22.98 -20.93
N GLY A 376 13.27 22.25 -20.91
CA GLY A 376 12.46 22.00 -22.12
C GLY A 376 11.90 23.27 -22.74
N LEU A 377 11.34 24.19 -21.91
CA LEU A 377 10.81 25.47 -22.34
C LEU A 377 11.92 26.39 -22.95
N LYS A 378 13.16 26.26 -22.46
CA LYS A 378 14.33 26.93 -23.00
C LYS A 378 14.96 26.22 -24.19
N ALA A 379 14.35 25.20 -24.75
CA ALA A 379 14.87 24.35 -25.82
C ALA A 379 16.27 23.74 -25.54
N GLN A 380 16.62 23.57 -24.26
CA GLN A 380 17.88 22.96 -23.83
C GLN A 380 17.78 21.45 -23.80
N TRP A 381 17.50 20.80 -24.93
CA TRP A 381 17.21 19.37 -25.06
C TRP A 381 18.34 18.46 -24.59
N LEU A 382 19.59 18.94 -24.59
CA LEU A 382 20.76 18.20 -24.12
C LEU A 382 20.73 17.94 -22.60
N HIS A 383 19.98 18.75 -21.85
CA HIS A 383 19.83 18.59 -20.39
C HIS A 383 18.70 17.62 -20.00
N LEU A 384 17.89 17.18 -20.97
CA LEU A 384 16.83 16.22 -20.72
C LEU A 384 17.35 14.78 -20.79
N PRO A 385 16.80 13.85 -19.98
CA PRO A 385 17.17 12.43 -20.07
C PRO A 385 16.81 11.89 -21.46
N ARG A 386 17.69 11.06 -22.01
CA ARG A 386 17.42 10.41 -23.29
C ARG A 386 16.20 9.49 -23.13
N LEU A 387 15.21 9.65 -24.02
CA LEU A 387 13.96 8.88 -24.02
C LEU A 387 14.17 7.36 -24.00
N GLN A 388 15.25 6.89 -24.62
CA GLN A 388 15.54 5.45 -24.73
C GLN A 388 16.49 4.92 -23.64
N SER A 389 16.74 5.69 -22.59
CA SER A 389 17.61 5.29 -21.48
C SER A 389 16.80 4.73 -20.31
N ILE A 390 17.50 3.98 -19.43
CA ILE A 390 16.91 3.53 -18.15
C ILE A 390 16.44 4.71 -17.28
N VAL A 391 17.19 5.82 -17.32
CA VAL A 391 16.81 7.06 -16.63
C VAL A 391 15.52 7.62 -17.21
N GLY A 392 15.36 7.60 -18.55
CA GLY A 392 14.11 7.99 -19.21
C GLY A 392 12.95 7.11 -18.79
N LEU A 393 13.11 5.78 -18.83
CA LEU A 393 12.09 4.83 -18.36
C LEU A 393 11.64 5.16 -16.92
N MET A 394 12.57 5.32 -16.00
CA MET A 394 12.25 5.59 -14.58
C MET A 394 11.61 6.98 -14.41
N THR A 395 12.09 8.01 -15.13
CA THR A 395 11.51 9.35 -15.06
C THR A 395 10.07 9.38 -15.55
N PHE A 396 9.77 8.73 -16.69
CA PHE A 396 8.40 8.67 -17.20
C PHE A 396 7.51 7.79 -16.33
N THR A 397 8.03 6.70 -15.75
CA THR A 397 7.27 5.89 -14.79
C THR A 397 7.00 6.62 -13.46
N PHE A 398 7.78 7.64 -13.12
CA PHE A 398 7.46 8.57 -12.04
C PHE A 398 6.35 9.55 -12.43
N ILE A 399 6.49 10.24 -13.56
CA ILE A 399 5.65 11.40 -13.90
C ILE A 399 4.29 10.97 -14.45
N ILE A 400 4.27 10.09 -15.46
CA ILE A 400 3.06 9.77 -16.22
C ILE A 400 1.94 9.16 -15.36
N PRO A 401 2.20 8.18 -14.48
CA PRO A 401 1.15 7.66 -13.60
C PRO A 401 0.54 8.73 -12.71
N VAL A 402 1.37 9.63 -12.16
CA VAL A 402 0.88 10.73 -11.31
C VAL A 402 -0.02 11.67 -12.11
N VAL A 403 0.37 12.04 -13.34
CA VAL A 403 -0.45 12.86 -14.23
C VAL A 403 -1.78 12.19 -14.55
N LEU A 404 -1.75 10.91 -14.96
CA LEU A 404 -2.95 10.15 -15.31
C LEU A 404 -3.92 9.99 -14.13
N LEU A 405 -3.39 9.70 -12.95
CA LEU A 405 -4.21 9.57 -11.74
C LEU A 405 -4.75 10.91 -11.25
N SER A 406 -4.05 12.03 -11.55
CA SER A 406 -4.50 13.37 -11.20
C SER A 406 -5.68 13.88 -12.06
N VAL A 407 -5.99 13.21 -13.17
CA VAL A 407 -7.18 13.52 -13.98
C VAL A 407 -8.46 13.17 -13.21
N PHE A 408 -8.41 12.16 -12.34
CA PHE A 408 -9.57 11.76 -11.56
C PHE A 408 -9.74 12.65 -10.33
N PRO A 409 -10.99 13.05 -10.00
CA PRO A 409 -11.24 13.94 -8.87
C PRO A 409 -11.05 13.27 -7.51
N HIS A 410 -11.09 11.93 -7.43
CA HIS A 410 -10.84 11.19 -6.21
C HIS A 410 -9.36 10.84 -6.10
N GLN A 411 -8.62 11.50 -5.19
CA GLN A 411 -7.18 11.37 -5.05
C GLN A 411 -6.78 11.03 -3.61
N GLU A 412 -6.23 9.84 -3.41
CA GLU A 412 -5.69 9.42 -2.13
C GLU A 412 -4.17 9.19 -2.19
N PRO A 413 -3.43 9.43 -1.09
CA PRO A 413 -1.97 9.23 -1.08
C PRO A 413 -1.54 7.83 -1.53
N ARG A 414 -2.24 6.79 -1.09
CA ARG A 414 -1.91 5.39 -1.40
C ARG A 414 -1.92 5.05 -2.89
N PHE A 415 -2.65 5.80 -3.72
CA PHE A 415 -2.73 5.50 -5.15
C PHE A 415 -1.39 5.63 -5.88
N ILE A 416 -0.49 6.45 -5.36
CA ILE A 416 0.83 6.69 -5.96
C ILE A 416 1.97 5.90 -5.28
N ILE A 417 1.68 4.93 -4.41
CA ILE A 417 2.70 4.09 -3.74
C ILE A 417 3.73 3.49 -4.71
N PRO A 418 3.34 2.95 -5.91
CA PRO A 418 4.30 2.38 -6.84
C PRO A 418 5.37 3.35 -7.33
N VAL A 419 5.13 4.66 -7.25
CA VAL A 419 6.07 5.72 -7.63
C VAL A 419 7.34 5.74 -6.76
N LEU A 420 7.30 5.16 -5.56
CA LEU A 420 8.48 5.03 -4.70
C LEU A 420 9.65 4.36 -5.41
N PHE A 421 9.38 3.33 -6.20
CA PHE A 421 10.41 2.55 -6.87
C PHE A 421 11.26 3.38 -7.86
N PRO A 422 10.67 4.06 -8.86
CA PRO A 422 11.43 4.92 -9.77
C PRO A 422 12.07 6.12 -9.05
N LEU A 423 11.43 6.71 -8.03
CA LEU A 423 12.01 7.81 -7.25
C LEU A 423 13.30 7.39 -6.54
N VAL A 424 13.30 6.22 -5.88
CA VAL A 424 14.50 5.70 -5.22
C VAL A 424 15.58 5.36 -6.24
N PHE A 425 15.23 4.77 -7.37
CA PHE A 425 16.20 4.48 -8.43
C PHE A 425 16.92 5.76 -8.91
N LEU A 426 16.16 6.83 -9.13
CA LEU A 426 16.67 8.09 -9.68
C LEU A 426 17.46 8.90 -8.62
N TYR A 427 16.88 9.13 -7.45
CA TYR A 427 17.31 10.19 -6.54
C TYR A 427 17.93 9.73 -5.22
N ALA A 428 17.98 8.42 -4.91
CA ALA A 428 18.65 7.94 -3.69
C ALA A 428 20.12 8.38 -3.56
N PRO A 429 20.94 8.44 -4.63
CA PRO A 429 22.30 8.96 -4.54
C PRO A 429 22.38 10.42 -4.08
N GLU A 430 21.42 11.26 -4.42
CA GLU A 430 21.38 12.67 -4.02
C GLU A 430 21.18 12.88 -2.52
N LEU A 431 20.51 11.91 -1.84
CA LEU A 431 20.35 11.93 -0.40
C LEU A 431 21.67 11.64 0.32
N SER A 432 22.50 10.77 -0.25
CA SER A 432 23.74 10.30 0.39
C SER A 432 24.95 11.18 0.12
N GLN A 433 24.84 12.18 -0.76
CA GLN A 433 25.99 12.98 -1.27
C GLN A 433 27.17 12.13 -1.78
N VAL A 434 26.94 10.86 -2.09
CA VAL A 434 27.91 10.08 -2.84
C VAL A 434 27.88 10.63 -4.27
N PRO A 435 28.99 11.12 -4.83
CA PRO A 435 29.03 11.51 -6.22
C PRO A 435 28.50 10.33 -7.03
N SER A 436 27.41 10.53 -7.75
CA SER A 436 26.93 9.49 -8.64
C SER A 436 27.96 9.37 -9.75
N LEU A 437 28.69 8.27 -9.80
CA LEU A 437 29.50 7.87 -10.95
C LEU A 437 28.65 7.80 -12.25
N ASP A 438 27.36 7.93 -12.09
CA ASP A 438 26.33 7.85 -13.13
C ASP A 438 26.23 9.11 -14.00
N ILE A 439 26.83 10.23 -13.59
CA ILE A 439 26.84 11.49 -14.36
C ILE A 439 28.31 11.90 -14.61
N VAL A 440 29.15 10.95 -14.86
CA VAL A 440 30.37 11.29 -15.60
C VAL A 440 29.96 11.40 -17.07
N ARG A 441 29.43 12.59 -17.43
CA ARG A 441 29.52 13.05 -18.82
C ARG A 441 31.01 13.01 -19.17
N ARG A 442 31.43 12.02 -19.95
CA ARG A 442 32.62 12.14 -20.74
C ARG A 442 32.36 13.27 -21.72
N TYR A 443 32.65 14.49 -21.33
CA TYR A 443 33.09 15.47 -22.29
C TYR A 443 34.46 14.97 -22.76
N VAL A 444 34.51 14.29 -23.86
CA VAL A 444 35.72 14.21 -24.69
C VAL A 444 35.82 15.60 -25.26
N ASN A 445 36.60 16.45 -24.59
CA ASN A 445 37.12 17.62 -25.25
C ASN A 445 38.07 17.09 -26.33
N ASP A 446 37.95 17.61 -27.55
CA ASP A 446 38.78 17.26 -28.69
C ASP A 446 40.27 17.67 -28.51
N ASP A 447 40.62 18.26 -27.38
CA ASP A 447 41.98 18.68 -27.06
C ASP A 447 42.55 17.69 -26.05
N GLY A 448 43.35 16.77 -26.55
CA GLY A 448 43.96 15.60 -25.91
C GLY A 448 44.82 15.79 -24.63
N ASN A 449 44.46 16.66 -23.70
CA ASN A 449 45.13 16.85 -22.44
C ASN A 449 44.37 16.10 -21.31
N SER A 450 44.99 15.05 -20.82
CA SER A 450 44.59 14.31 -19.63
C SER A 450 44.86 15.12 -18.37
N GLU A 451 43.86 15.79 -17.81
CA GLU A 451 43.97 16.31 -16.45
C GLU A 451 43.79 15.14 -15.45
N THR A 452 44.82 14.96 -14.65
CA THR A 452 44.84 14.02 -13.53
C THR A 452 43.90 14.55 -12.46
N TYR A 453 42.77 13.89 -12.27
CA TYR A 453 41.85 14.16 -11.16
C TYR A 453 42.44 13.63 -9.86
N SER A 454 42.79 14.54 -8.95
CA SER A 454 43.04 14.19 -7.55
C SER A 454 41.74 13.68 -6.91
N PRO A 455 41.74 12.57 -6.16
CA PRO A 455 40.59 12.09 -5.44
C PRO A 455 40.19 13.14 -4.40
N VAL A 456 39.01 13.75 -4.59
CA VAL A 456 38.41 14.63 -3.58
C VAL A 456 38.11 13.75 -2.36
N GLU A 457 38.80 13.98 -1.25
CA GLU A 457 38.50 13.32 0.02
C GLU A 457 37.01 13.48 0.36
N PRO A 458 36.32 12.40 0.74
CA PRO A 458 34.92 12.48 1.10
C PRO A 458 34.77 13.29 2.38
N THR A 459 34.34 14.52 2.27
CA THR A 459 34.02 15.36 3.42
C THR A 459 33.00 14.64 4.32
N LYS A 460 33.34 14.47 5.60
CA LYS A 460 32.59 13.77 6.64
C LYS A 460 31.25 14.42 7.02
N HIS A 461 30.77 15.41 6.26
CA HIS A 461 29.47 15.99 6.52
C HIS A 461 28.36 15.00 6.17
N LYS A 462 27.76 14.37 7.21
CA LYS A 462 26.48 13.68 7.06
C LYS A 462 25.51 14.66 6.41
N SER A 463 25.00 14.32 5.21
CA SER A 463 24.04 15.16 4.51
C SER A 463 22.84 15.44 5.41
N ARG A 464 22.50 16.71 5.62
CA ARG A 464 21.27 17.13 6.34
C ARG A 464 20.03 16.50 5.72
N LYS A 465 20.03 16.31 4.38
CA LYS A 465 18.96 15.63 3.65
C LYS A 465 18.78 14.18 4.08
N LEU A 466 19.89 13.45 4.27
CA LEU A 466 19.85 12.05 4.71
C LEU A 466 19.35 11.93 6.16
N MET A 467 19.76 12.82 7.03
CA MET A 467 19.27 12.87 8.41
C MET A 467 17.76 13.16 8.43
N LEU A 468 17.31 14.15 7.68
CA LEU A 468 15.89 14.49 7.56
C LEU A 468 15.07 13.32 6.98
N TRP A 469 15.63 12.60 5.98
CA TRP A 469 15.03 11.39 5.44
C TRP A 469 14.79 10.32 6.52
N TYR A 470 15.78 10.00 7.33
CA TYR A 470 15.63 8.97 8.36
C TYR A 470 14.69 9.40 9.48
N ILE A 471 14.77 10.66 9.94
CA ILE A 471 13.91 11.18 11.02
C ILE A 471 12.45 11.19 10.55
N SER A 472 12.17 11.74 9.37
CA SER A 472 10.78 11.81 8.86
C SER A 472 10.20 10.41 8.61
N ASN A 473 10.96 9.49 8.03
CA ASN A 473 10.48 8.12 7.82
C ASN A 473 10.27 7.36 9.14
N LEU A 474 11.11 7.58 10.16
CA LEU A 474 10.92 6.97 11.48
C LEU A 474 9.65 7.47 12.16
N LEU A 475 9.43 8.79 12.14
CA LEU A 475 8.24 9.41 12.74
C LEU A 475 6.95 8.96 12.03
N LEU A 476 6.95 8.94 10.70
CA LEU A 476 5.80 8.50 9.92
C LEU A 476 5.58 6.98 10.04
N ALA A 477 6.64 6.19 10.10
CA ALA A 477 6.52 4.75 10.35
C ALA A 477 5.87 4.49 11.71
N PHE A 478 6.29 5.19 12.77
CA PHE A 478 5.68 5.07 14.08
C PHE A 478 4.21 5.54 14.07
N PHE A 479 3.92 6.68 13.46
CA PHE A 479 2.57 7.23 13.36
C PHE A 479 1.61 6.25 12.66
N TYR A 480 1.95 5.79 11.45
CA TYR A 480 1.07 4.90 10.68
C TYR A 480 1.06 3.45 11.16
N ALA A 481 2.15 2.95 11.78
CA ALA A 481 2.16 1.59 12.32
C ALA A 481 1.38 1.46 13.62
N PHE A 482 1.34 2.50 14.47
CA PHE A 482 0.82 2.37 15.83
C PHE A 482 -0.22 3.42 16.22
N ALA A 483 -0.01 4.71 15.87
CA ALA A 483 -0.79 5.82 16.42
C ALA A 483 -2.06 6.14 15.63
N HIS A 484 -1.98 6.15 14.29
CA HIS A 484 -3.11 6.48 13.42
C HIS A 484 -4.23 5.47 13.57
N GLN A 485 -5.36 5.87 14.15
CA GLN A 485 -6.51 5.01 14.46
C GLN A 485 -6.12 3.75 15.28
N GLY A 486 -5.02 3.81 16.07
CA GLY A 486 -4.38 2.66 16.69
C GLY A 486 -5.21 1.95 17.76
N GLY A 487 -6.23 2.61 18.31
CA GLY A 487 -7.15 2.01 19.29
C GLY A 487 -8.20 1.05 18.69
N VAL A 488 -8.43 1.10 17.35
CA VAL A 488 -9.52 0.33 16.71
C VAL A 488 -9.29 -1.19 16.80
N LEU A 489 -8.11 -1.69 16.46
CA LEU A 489 -7.84 -3.13 16.52
C LEU A 489 -7.83 -3.70 17.96
N PRO A 490 -7.25 -3.02 18.96
CA PRO A 490 -7.40 -3.40 20.36
C PRO A 490 -8.86 -3.38 20.83
N LEU A 491 -9.67 -2.39 20.42
CA LEU A 491 -11.10 -2.34 20.69
C LEU A 491 -11.80 -3.58 20.14
N VAL A 492 -11.57 -3.94 18.87
CA VAL A 492 -12.14 -5.15 18.26
C VAL A 492 -11.75 -6.40 19.05
N SER A 493 -10.48 -6.51 19.46
CA SER A 493 -10.01 -7.65 20.27
C SER A 493 -10.69 -7.71 21.63
N HIS A 494 -10.90 -6.57 22.29
CA HIS A 494 -11.62 -6.48 23.55
C HIS A 494 -13.09 -6.89 23.40
N ILE A 495 -13.79 -6.35 22.42
CA ILE A 495 -15.19 -6.71 22.12
C ILE A 495 -15.31 -8.19 21.74
N THR A 496 -14.37 -8.75 20.99
CA THR A 496 -14.35 -10.19 20.69
C THR A 496 -14.27 -11.04 21.96
N THR A 497 -13.48 -10.63 22.94
CA THR A 497 -13.36 -11.30 24.23
C THR A 497 -14.65 -11.15 25.03
N GLU A 498 -15.24 -9.97 25.05
CA GLU A 498 -16.51 -9.68 25.70
C GLU A 498 -17.67 -10.52 25.11
N LEU A 499 -17.73 -10.64 23.79
CA LEU A 499 -18.73 -11.45 23.09
C LEU A 499 -18.61 -12.94 23.40
N LYS A 500 -17.39 -13.44 23.61
CA LYS A 500 -17.15 -14.83 24.01
C LYS A 500 -17.51 -15.09 25.47
N ALA A 501 -17.35 -14.10 26.33
CA ALA A 501 -17.62 -14.21 27.78
C ALA A 501 -19.08 -13.88 28.16
N LYS A 502 -19.86 -13.26 27.27
CA LYS A 502 -21.24 -12.86 27.56
C LYS A 502 -22.15 -14.08 27.83
N PRO A 503 -23.17 -13.94 28.69
CA PRO A 503 -24.22 -14.91 28.82
C PRO A 503 -24.97 -15.15 27.51
N HIS A 504 -25.49 -16.34 27.31
CA HIS A 504 -26.32 -16.67 26.15
C HIS A 504 -27.51 -15.71 26.03
N LEU A 505 -27.89 -15.33 24.83
CA LEU A 505 -28.96 -14.39 24.51
C LEU A 505 -28.69 -12.89 24.88
N THR A 506 -27.56 -12.55 25.49
CA THR A 506 -27.27 -11.15 25.74
C THR A 506 -26.97 -10.40 24.43
N HIS A 507 -27.72 -9.35 24.16
CA HIS A 507 -27.48 -8.47 23.02
C HIS A 507 -26.42 -7.43 23.37
N VAL A 508 -25.44 -7.24 22.48
CA VAL A 508 -24.38 -6.24 22.65
C VAL A 508 -24.54 -5.20 21.55
N HIS A 509 -24.63 -3.95 21.97
CA HIS A 509 -24.72 -2.79 21.08
C HIS A 509 -23.45 -1.96 21.22
N LEU A 510 -22.78 -1.66 20.10
CA LEU A 510 -21.56 -0.86 20.07
C LEU A 510 -21.77 0.36 19.16
N TYR A 511 -21.64 1.53 19.73
CA TYR A 511 -21.54 2.80 19.00
C TYR A 511 -20.08 3.20 18.83
N THR A 512 -19.74 3.76 17.68
CA THR A 512 -18.39 4.29 17.41
C THR A 512 -18.48 5.66 16.74
N SER A 513 -17.64 6.62 17.16
CA SER A 513 -17.55 7.95 16.55
C SER A 513 -16.08 8.32 16.30
N TYR A 514 -15.83 9.08 15.23
CA TYR A 514 -14.51 9.57 14.83
C TYR A 514 -13.46 8.48 14.67
N SER A 515 -13.90 7.28 14.35
CA SER A 515 -13.05 6.11 14.10
C SER A 515 -13.40 5.46 12.77
N TYR A 516 -12.43 4.79 12.16
CA TYR A 516 -12.69 3.98 10.98
C TYR A 516 -13.61 2.79 11.32
N SER A 517 -14.33 2.30 10.29
CA SER A 517 -15.21 1.15 10.38
C SER A 517 -14.50 -0.08 10.96
N LEU A 518 -15.15 -0.76 11.89
CA LEU A 518 -14.58 -1.95 12.53
C LEU A 518 -14.71 -3.17 11.62
N PRO A 519 -13.61 -3.92 11.37
CA PRO A 519 -13.67 -5.16 10.60
C PRO A 519 -14.49 -6.22 11.33
N THR A 520 -15.69 -6.59 10.82
CA THR A 520 -16.60 -7.54 11.44
C THR A 520 -16.03 -8.95 11.45
N ALA A 521 -15.24 -9.32 10.44
CA ALA A 521 -14.54 -10.61 10.40
C ALA A 521 -13.65 -10.86 11.63
N LEU A 522 -13.05 -9.81 12.17
CA LEU A 522 -12.18 -9.91 13.34
C LEU A 522 -12.99 -10.13 14.65
N LEU A 523 -14.28 -9.79 14.67
CA LEU A 523 -15.18 -10.11 15.79
C LEU A 523 -15.50 -11.60 15.87
N GLN A 524 -15.28 -12.34 14.77
CA GLN A 524 -15.49 -13.81 14.71
C GLN A 524 -16.90 -14.23 15.11
N LEU A 525 -17.89 -13.44 14.75
CA LEU A 525 -19.30 -13.74 14.96
C LEU A 525 -19.70 -14.96 14.13
N ARG A 526 -20.60 -15.80 14.67
CA ARG A 526 -21.15 -16.91 13.88
C ARG A 526 -22.07 -16.40 12.79
N ASN A 527 -22.04 -17.04 11.63
CA ASN A 527 -22.83 -16.62 10.48
C ASN A 527 -24.33 -16.85 10.75
N THR A 528 -25.09 -15.76 10.90
CA THR A 528 -26.54 -15.79 11.17
C THR A 528 -27.38 -16.12 9.93
N ARG A 529 -26.81 -16.00 8.73
CA ARG A 529 -27.51 -16.34 7.47
C ARG A 529 -27.51 -17.84 7.19
N ARG A 530 -26.65 -18.60 7.84
CA ARG A 530 -26.49 -20.03 7.65
C ARG A 530 -27.49 -20.82 8.48
N ILE A 531 -27.98 -21.93 7.91
CA ILE A 531 -28.81 -22.89 8.62
C ILE A 531 -27.90 -23.94 9.26
N TYR A 532 -27.95 -24.05 10.55
CA TYR A 532 -27.21 -25.03 11.33
C TYR A 532 -28.11 -26.25 11.62
N ARG A 533 -27.46 -27.40 11.88
CA ARG A 533 -28.13 -28.61 12.35
C ARG A 533 -27.67 -28.93 13.75
N SER A 534 -28.62 -29.21 14.64
CA SER A 534 -28.35 -29.75 15.97
C SER A 534 -27.89 -31.21 15.88
N SER A 535 -27.30 -31.74 16.96
CA SER A 535 -27.03 -33.18 17.14
C SER A 535 -28.29 -34.04 16.97
N SER A 536 -29.47 -33.48 17.27
CA SER A 536 -30.78 -34.07 17.04
C SER A 536 -31.34 -33.86 15.64
N ASN A 537 -30.52 -33.44 14.68
CA ASN A 537 -30.86 -33.17 13.26
C ASN A 537 -31.88 -32.05 13.01
N HIS A 538 -32.26 -31.27 14.03
CA HIS A 538 -33.12 -30.09 13.85
C HIS A 538 -32.36 -28.95 13.20
N LYS A 539 -32.98 -28.31 12.20
CA LYS A 539 -32.46 -27.12 11.52
C LYS A 539 -32.80 -25.88 12.34
N TYR A 540 -31.81 -25.03 12.60
CA TYR A 540 -32.02 -23.75 13.28
C TYR A 540 -31.15 -22.63 12.66
N LYS A 541 -31.61 -21.38 12.83
CA LYS A 541 -30.82 -20.17 12.51
C LYS A 541 -30.40 -19.49 13.80
N LEU A 542 -29.20 -18.92 13.80
CA LEU A 542 -28.77 -18.09 14.92
C LEU A 542 -29.45 -16.73 14.84
N THR A 543 -29.82 -16.17 15.98
CA THR A 543 -30.28 -14.79 16.11
C THR A 543 -29.10 -13.85 16.18
N GLN A 544 -29.25 -12.66 15.58
CA GLN A 544 -28.23 -11.62 15.70
C GLN A 544 -28.23 -11.06 17.12
N ASP A 545 -27.10 -11.16 17.81
CA ASP A 545 -26.92 -10.72 19.18
C ASP A 545 -25.83 -9.65 19.36
N PHE A 546 -25.26 -9.20 18.24
CA PHE A 546 -24.32 -8.06 18.18
C PHE A 546 -24.79 -7.05 17.15
N HIS A 547 -24.84 -5.78 17.54
CA HIS A 547 -25.27 -4.66 16.72
C HIS A 547 -24.23 -3.55 16.78
N MET A 548 -23.75 -3.12 15.62
CA MET A 548 -22.77 -2.05 15.48
C MET A 548 -23.40 -0.82 14.83
N TYR A 549 -23.13 0.35 15.38
CA TYR A 549 -23.65 1.65 14.94
C TYR A 549 -22.48 2.60 14.70
N GLU A 550 -22.03 2.65 13.46
CA GLU A 550 -20.93 3.54 13.05
C GLU A 550 -21.48 4.93 12.76
N GLN A 551 -21.02 5.93 13.50
CA GLN A 551 -21.48 7.30 13.38
C GLN A 551 -20.56 8.19 12.55
N GLY A 552 -19.30 7.73 12.29
CA GLY A 552 -18.31 8.53 11.58
C GLY A 552 -18.07 9.87 12.29
N SER A 553 -18.02 10.96 11.53
CA SER A 553 -17.80 12.33 12.02
C SER A 553 -19.10 13.09 12.31
N LYS A 554 -20.22 12.40 12.58
CA LYS A 554 -21.48 13.05 12.90
C LYS A 554 -21.38 13.88 14.19
N PRO A 555 -22.11 15.02 14.29
CA PRO A 555 -22.11 15.85 15.48
C PRO A 555 -22.54 15.07 16.73
N LEU A 556 -21.83 15.28 17.84
CA LEU A 556 -22.09 14.57 19.10
C LEU A 556 -23.53 14.69 19.63
N PRO A 557 -24.24 15.85 19.53
CA PRO A 557 -25.64 15.92 19.93
C PRO A 557 -26.53 14.91 19.19
N TRP A 558 -26.32 14.73 17.90
CA TRP A 558 -27.08 13.76 17.11
C TRP A 558 -26.78 12.31 17.53
N VAL A 559 -25.50 12.01 17.82
CA VAL A 559 -25.07 10.70 18.33
C VAL A 559 -25.69 10.44 19.71
N PHE A 560 -25.69 11.45 20.58
CA PHE A 560 -26.30 11.38 21.91
C PHE A 560 -27.79 11.02 21.83
N ASP A 561 -28.55 11.71 20.98
CA ASP A 561 -29.98 11.41 20.74
C ASP A 561 -30.21 10.00 20.18
N SER A 562 -29.33 9.52 19.33
CA SER A 562 -29.40 8.17 18.80
C SER A 562 -29.15 7.13 19.91
N ILE A 563 -28.18 7.34 20.77
CA ILE A 563 -27.89 6.49 21.93
C ILE A 563 -29.07 6.53 22.90
N ALA A 564 -29.64 7.72 23.20
CA ALA A 564 -30.76 7.86 24.12
C ALA A 564 -32.02 7.14 23.65
N ARG A 565 -32.28 7.15 22.34
CA ARG A 565 -33.38 6.35 21.75
C ARG A 565 -33.11 4.87 21.88
N ARG A 566 -31.90 4.42 21.51
CA ARG A 566 -31.53 3.00 21.50
C ARG A 566 -31.55 2.39 22.90
N ILE A 567 -31.11 3.10 23.93
CA ILE A 567 -31.12 2.58 25.27
C ILE A 567 -32.55 2.36 25.80
N LYS A 568 -33.48 3.24 25.42
CA LYS A 568 -34.92 3.06 25.72
C LYS A 568 -35.48 1.80 25.04
N ASP A 569 -35.19 1.62 23.72
CA ASP A 569 -35.63 0.43 22.99
C ASP A 569 -35.05 -0.86 23.63
N CYS A 570 -33.79 -0.85 24.06
CA CYS A 570 -33.15 -1.98 24.74
C CYS A 570 -33.80 -2.28 26.07
N GLU A 571 -34.12 -1.25 26.85
CA GLU A 571 -34.81 -1.40 28.15
C GLU A 571 -36.23 -1.93 28.00
N GLU A 572 -37.00 -1.45 27.01
CA GLU A 572 -38.32 -1.97 26.68
C GLU A 572 -38.24 -3.44 26.28
N ASN A 573 -37.30 -3.84 25.45
CA ASN A 573 -37.05 -5.22 25.07
C ASN A 573 -36.64 -6.09 26.29
N PHE A 574 -35.87 -5.54 27.21
CA PHE A 574 -35.51 -6.25 28.46
C PHE A 574 -36.73 -6.49 29.33
N VAL A 575 -37.59 -5.48 29.50
CA VAL A 575 -38.81 -5.61 30.31
C VAL A 575 -39.80 -6.59 29.69
N VAL A 576 -40.05 -6.49 28.38
CA VAL A 576 -41.06 -7.30 27.64
C VAL A 576 -40.56 -8.72 27.38
N ASN A 577 -39.38 -8.83 26.78
CA ASN A 577 -38.85 -10.07 26.22
C ASN A 577 -37.78 -10.73 27.10
N ARG A 578 -37.42 -10.12 28.24
CA ARG A 578 -36.34 -10.56 29.14
C ARG A 578 -34.99 -10.77 28.44
N ILE A 579 -34.70 -10.00 27.37
CA ILE A 579 -33.46 -10.08 26.65
C ILE A 579 -32.43 -9.12 27.31
N PRO A 580 -31.39 -9.65 28.00
CA PRO A 580 -30.37 -8.80 28.60
C PRO A 580 -29.56 -8.09 27.51
N TYR A 581 -29.12 -6.88 27.79
CA TYR A 581 -28.35 -6.07 26.84
C TYR A 581 -27.11 -5.43 27.49
N ARG A 582 -26.13 -5.09 26.65
CA ARG A 582 -24.97 -4.26 27.01
C ARG A 582 -24.80 -3.21 25.93
N LEU A 583 -24.75 -1.95 26.28
CA LEU A 583 -24.55 -0.84 25.35
C LEU A 583 -23.20 -0.19 25.63
N TYR A 584 -22.37 -0.15 24.59
CA TYR A 584 -21.04 0.44 24.61
C TYR A 584 -20.95 1.62 23.63
N TYR A 585 -20.14 2.60 23.99
CA TYR A 585 -19.79 3.71 23.13
C TYR A 585 -18.28 3.91 23.12
N ALA A 586 -17.68 3.85 21.91
CA ALA A 586 -16.26 4.09 21.69
C ALA A 586 -16.05 5.45 21.02
N LEU A 587 -15.25 6.32 21.64
CA LEU A 587 -14.94 7.64 21.13
C LEU A 587 -13.52 8.07 21.50
N PRO A 588 -12.84 8.95 20.69
CA PRO A 588 -11.54 9.51 21.06
C PRO A 588 -11.63 10.33 22.34
N ALA A 589 -10.60 10.28 23.18
CA ALA A 589 -10.55 11.04 24.43
C ALA A 589 -10.65 12.57 24.20
N SER A 590 -10.20 13.06 23.04
CA SER A 590 -10.36 14.47 22.63
C SER A 590 -11.82 14.95 22.51
N ALA A 591 -12.78 14.02 22.42
CA ALA A 591 -14.21 14.32 22.34
C ALA A 591 -14.96 14.12 23.66
N ILE A 592 -14.28 13.62 24.73
CA ILE A 592 -14.94 13.23 25.98
C ILE A 592 -15.57 14.41 26.72
N ASN A 593 -14.90 15.56 26.74
CA ASN A 593 -15.39 16.74 27.45
C ASN A 593 -16.72 17.23 26.86
N GLU A 594 -16.81 17.30 25.53
CA GLU A 594 -18.04 17.69 24.83
C GLU A 594 -19.17 16.66 25.09
N PHE A 595 -18.86 15.37 25.10
CA PHE A 595 -19.83 14.32 25.41
C PHE A 595 -20.28 14.39 26.88
N THR A 596 -19.36 14.64 27.80
CA THR A 596 -19.67 14.78 29.24
C THR A 596 -20.56 15.97 29.49
N GLU A 597 -20.32 17.11 28.85
CA GLU A 597 -21.16 18.29 28.94
C GLU A 597 -22.61 18.03 28.47
N LEU A 598 -22.75 17.38 27.30
CA LEU A 598 -24.07 16.97 26.79
C LEU A 598 -24.77 15.99 27.73
N SER A 599 -24.03 15.07 28.35
CA SER A 599 -24.57 14.09 29.29
C SER A 599 -24.95 14.76 30.63
N SER A 600 -24.19 15.73 31.13
CA SER A 600 -24.52 16.45 32.37
C SER A 600 -25.82 17.25 32.25
N ASN A 601 -26.02 17.88 31.08
CA ASN A 601 -27.26 18.61 30.78
C ASN A 601 -28.49 17.69 30.67
N ASN A 602 -28.28 16.40 30.42
CA ASN A 602 -29.32 15.38 30.25
C ASN A 602 -29.13 14.18 31.23
N SER A 603 -28.64 14.44 32.42
CA SER A 603 -28.27 13.41 33.43
C SER A 603 -29.37 12.45 33.85
N HIS A 604 -30.65 12.79 33.58
CA HIS A 604 -31.81 11.96 33.84
C HIS A 604 -32.04 10.81 32.86
N LEU A 605 -31.32 10.78 31.72
CA LEU A 605 -31.55 9.78 30.67
C LEU A 605 -30.71 8.53 30.88
N PHE A 606 -29.41 8.67 31.12
CA PHE A 606 -28.50 7.54 31.31
C PHE A 606 -27.23 7.94 32.06
N ARG A 607 -26.53 6.95 32.61
CA ARG A 607 -25.16 7.08 33.11
C ARG A 607 -24.18 6.35 32.20
N PHE A 608 -22.92 6.83 32.19
CA PHE A 608 -21.86 6.13 31.51
C PHE A 608 -20.68 5.87 32.45
N HIS A 609 -20.02 4.74 32.25
CA HIS A 609 -18.84 4.33 32.98
C HIS A 609 -17.72 3.99 32.02
N LEU A 610 -16.50 4.43 32.33
CA LEU A 610 -15.32 4.05 31.58
C LEU A 610 -15.00 2.56 31.84
N VAL A 611 -15.02 1.75 30.79
CA VAL A 611 -14.71 0.32 30.84
C VAL A 611 -13.25 0.07 30.53
N ASN A 612 -12.76 0.69 29.46
CA ASN A 612 -11.39 0.50 29.01
C ASN A 612 -10.87 1.70 28.19
N THR A 613 -9.56 1.78 28.09
CA THR A 613 -8.87 2.79 27.26
C THR A 613 -7.84 2.10 26.38
N PHE A 614 -7.77 2.52 25.10
CA PHE A 614 -6.84 1.95 24.14
C PHE A 614 -5.87 3.02 23.66
N TYR A 615 -4.59 2.79 23.84
CA TYR A 615 -3.50 3.71 23.55
C TYR A 615 -2.43 3.01 22.67
N PRO A 616 -1.78 3.74 21.74
CA PRO A 616 -2.10 5.10 21.26
C PRO A 616 -3.25 5.10 20.24
N HIS A 617 -4.02 6.20 20.18
CA HIS A 617 -5.07 6.41 19.20
C HIS A 617 -5.14 7.87 18.76
N ILE A 618 -4.89 8.15 17.50
CA ILE A 618 -5.00 9.49 16.91
C ILE A 618 -6.02 9.43 15.77
N SER A 619 -7.13 10.14 15.94
CA SER A 619 -8.11 10.37 14.89
C SER A 619 -7.87 11.75 14.28
N ILE A 620 -7.66 11.79 12.95
CA ILE A 620 -7.49 13.05 12.21
C ILE A 620 -8.80 13.87 12.21
N GLU A 621 -9.95 13.18 12.31
CA GLU A 621 -11.27 13.81 12.32
C GLU A 621 -11.59 14.57 13.61
N LYS A 622 -10.94 14.22 14.73
CA LYS A 622 -11.11 14.85 16.05
C LYS A 622 -9.77 14.93 16.78
N LEU A 623 -8.90 15.78 16.28
CA LEU A 623 -7.61 16.04 16.93
C LEU A 623 -7.82 16.86 18.21
N PRO A 624 -7.01 16.66 19.28
CA PRO A 624 -6.98 17.52 20.44
C PRO A 624 -6.70 18.98 20.06
N SER A 625 -7.35 19.91 20.69
CA SER A 625 -7.11 21.32 20.43
C SER A 625 -5.73 21.73 20.96
N LEU A 626 -4.93 22.39 20.14
CA LEU A 626 -3.63 22.94 20.56
C LEU A 626 -3.77 24.04 21.66
N ARG A 627 -4.97 24.60 21.85
CA ARG A 627 -5.25 25.56 22.93
C ARG A 627 -5.21 24.90 24.31
N SER A 628 -5.43 23.59 24.40
CA SER A 628 -5.24 22.86 25.67
C SER A 628 -3.75 22.66 26.02
N PHE A 629 -2.85 23.09 25.14
CA PHE A 629 -1.42 22.99 25.30
C PHE A 629 -0.88 24.32 25.84
N GLY A 630 -1.02 24.56 27.16
CA GLY A 630 -0.57 25.78 27.86
C GLY A 630 0.93 26.04 27.83
N VAL A 631 1.72 25.13 27.16
CA VAL A 631 3.19 25.24 27.05
C VAL A 631 3.65 26.58 26.53
N LEU A 632 2.90 27.23 25.64
CA LEU A 632 3.29 28.53 25.09
C LEU A 632 3.13 29.64 26.15
N GLU A 633 2.11 29.56 26.98
CA GLU A 633 1.88 30.51 28.10
C GLU A 633 2.93 30.30 29.21
N HIS A 634 3.23 29.04 29.53
CA HIS A 634 4.27 28.70 30.52
C HIS A 634 5.69 28.97 30.02
N LEU A 635 5.99 28.81 28.72
CA LEU A 635 7.26 29.24 28.13
C LEU A 635 7.43 30.77 28.12
N LEU A 636 6.35 31.52 28.04
CA LEU A 636 6.36 33.00 28.11
C LEU A 636 6.40 33.51 29.56
N SER A 637 5.91 32.73 30.53
CA SER A 637 5.94 33.05 31.98
C SER A 637 7.24 32.63 32.68
N PHE A 638 8.25 32.18 31.97
CA PHE A 638 9.58 31.78 32.52
C PHE A 638 10.26 32.84 33.38
N ARG A 639 9.70 34.05 33.46
CA ARG A 639 10.31 35.20 34.15
C ARG A 639 9.93 35.32 35.64
N ASP A 640 8.79 34.74 36.08
CA ASP A 640 8.25 35.00 37.41
C ASP A 640 8.23 33.80 38.37
N ASP A 641 8.16 32.56 37.90
CA ASP A 641 7.86 31.38 38.73
C ASP A 641 8.99 30.35 38.84
N GLY A 642 10.19 30.63 38.87
CA GLY A 642 11.30 29.64 39.03
C GLY A 642 11.31 28.49 38.01
N ILE A 643 12.44 28.17 37.44
CA ILE A 643 12.65 27.23 36.35
C ILE A 643 12.04 25.83 36.62
N PHE A 644 12.06 25.37 37.87
CA PHE A 644 11.61 24.01 38.23
C PHE A 644 10.09 23.89 38.27
N SER A 645 9.38 24.88 38.79
CA SER A 645 7.89 24.90 38.78
C SER A 645 7.33 24.99 37.37
N SER A 646 7.96 25.79 36.51
CA SER A 646 7.59 25.89 35.10
C SER A 646 7.83 24.59 34.33
N ILE A 647 8.92 23.88 34.56
CA ILE A 647 9.19 22.57 33.96
C ILE A 647 8.14 21.53 34.39
N VAL A 648 7.78 21.48 35.66
CA VAL A 648 6.77 20.55 36.18
C VAL A 648 5.37 20.86 35.62
N ALA A 649 4.98 22.14 35.55
CA ALA A 649 3.74 22.55 34.94
C ALA A 649 3.68 22.19 33.46
N THR A 650 4.73 22.51 32.72
CA THR A 650 4.85 22.10 31.27
C THR A 650 4.79 20.60 31.10
N ALA A 651 5.45 19.81 31.94
CA ALA A 651 5.42 18.35 31.87
C ALA A 651 4.01 17.81 32.14
N LYS A 652 3.26 18.42 33.08
CA LYS A 652 1.87 18.07 33.38
C LYS A 652 0.96 18.37 32.18
N ASP A 653 1.09 19.53 31.55
CA ASP A 653 0.30 19.92 30.39
C ASP A 653 0.59 18.99 29.17
N VAL A 654 1.87 18.66 28.97
CA VAL A 654 2.27 17.68 27.95
C VAL A 654 1.63 16.31 28.25
N TYR A 655 1.64 15.89 29.50
CA TYR A 655 1.04 14.62 29.90
C TYR A 655 -0.47 14.62 29.66
N GLU A 656 -1.20 15.66 30.09
CA GLU A 656 -2.65 15.82 29.87
C GLU A 656 -3.00 15.90 28.38
N TYR A 657 -2.15 16.54 27.58
CA TYR A 657 -2.31 16.55 26.11
C TYR A 657 -2.12 15.17 25.49
N VAL A 658 -1.08 14.43 25.92
CA VAL A 658 -0.81 13.07 25.42
C VAL A 658 -1.89 12.09 25.87
N GLU A 659 -2.50 12.30 27.05
CA GLU A 659 -3.63 11.50 27.49
C GLU A 659 -4.85 11.57 26.55
N GLN A 660 -5.01 12.63 25.80
CA GLN A 660 -6.08 12.78 24.80
C GLN A 660 -5.88 11.88 23.57
N PHE A 661 -4.68 11.29 23.37
CA PHE A 661 -4.42 10.33 22.30
C PHE A 661 -4.83 8.90 22.68
N ARG A 662 -6.04 8.74 23.19
CA ARG A 662 -6.65 7.45 23.56
C ARG A 662 -8.00 7.28 22.91
N LEU A 663 -8.40 6.02 22.70
CA LEU A 663 -9.77 5.65 22.40
C LEU A 663 -10.40 5.14 23.69
N LEU A 664 -11.51 5.74 24.09
CA LEU A 664 -12.24 5.41 25.31
C LEU A 664 -13.39 4.46 24.94
N LEU A 665 -13.61 3.44 25.76
CA LEU A 665 -14.79 2.58 25.71
C LEU A 665 -15.66 2.85 26.92
N LEU A 666 -16.82 3.42 26.71
CA LEU A 666 -17.81 3.72 27.73
C LEU A 666 -18.91 2.67 27.71
N LYS A 667 -19.36 2.19 28.87
CA LYS A 667 -20.59 1.44 29.04
C LYS A 667 -21.69 2.43 29.41
N ILE A 668 -22.84 2.32 28.77
CA ILE A 668 -23.99 3.18 29.00
C ILE A 668 -25.10 2.35 29.66
N GLU A 669 -25.62 2.88 30.77
CA GLU A 669 -26.66 2.24 31.57
C GLU A 669 -27.88 3.19 31.67
N TYR A 670 -29.07 2.62 31.48
CA TYR A 670 -30.33 3.34 31.58
C TYR A 670 -30.61 3.71 33.03
N LEU A 671 -31.03 4.95 33.27
CA LEU A 671 -31.54 5.36 34.56
C LEU A 671 -33.05 5.16 34.61
N VAL A 672 -33.48 4.18 35.41
CA VAL A 672 -34.90 3.94 35.63
C VAL A 672 -35.43 5.12 36.48
N PRO A 673 -36.43 5.87 36.00
CA PRO A 673 -37.05 6.91 36.83
C PRO A 673 -37.63 6.34 38.12
N GLU A 674 -37.42 7.01 39.24
CA GLU A 674 -37.86 6.52 40.59
C GLU A 674 -39.34 6.11 40.65
N SER A 675 -40.20 6.75 39.85
CA SER A 675 -41.61 6.40 39.71
C SER A 675 -41.87 5.01 39.15
N LYS A 676 -40.92 4.41 38.39
CA LYS A 676 -41.02 3.02 37.88
C LYS A 676 -40.33 2.01 38.78
N GLN A 677 -39.34 2.41 39.57
CA GLN A 677 -38.64 1.55 40.50
C GLN A 677 -39.57 1.02 41.63
N ASN A 678 -40.52 1.87 42.06
CA ASN A 678 -41.56 1.48 43.03
C ASN A 678 -42.65 0.52 42.48
N ARG A 679 -42.72 0.37 41.14
CA ARG A 679 -43.64 -0.62 40.50
C ARG A 679 -42.98 -2.00 40.27
N LEU A 680 -41.67 -2.07 40.24
CA LEU A 680 -40.92 -3.32 40.04
C LEU A 680 -40.65 -4.04 41.38
N ASN A 681 -40.76 -3.30 42.50
CA ASN A 681 -40.62 -3.83 43.87
C ASN A 681 -41.99 -4.22 44.51
N LYS A 682 -43.10 -4.03 43.80
CA LYS A 682 -44.42 -4.54 44.13
C LYS A 682 -44.76 -5.72 43.19
#